data_2a6fdb6c1974b2e9ec6ff7c4e8674588
#
_entry.id   2a6fdb6c1974b2e9ec6ff7c4e8674588
#
_cell.length_a   1.000
_cell.length_b   1.000
_cell.length_c   1.000
_cell.angle_alpha   90.00
_cell.angle_beta   90.00
_cell.angle_gamma   90.00
#
_symmetry.space_group_name_H-M   'P 1'
#
loop_
_entity.id
_entity.type
_entity.pdbx_description
1 polymer ?
#
loop_
_entity_poly.entity_id
_entity_poly.type
_entity_poly.pdbx_seq_one_letter_code
_entity_poly.pdbx_strand_id
1 'polypeptide(L)'
;MKILKASNTYAVVDLETTGTNLDGSQRIIQFACVLVEDGQIVNQFSTLINPLRPLSPEVEKLTGLKQKDLKKAPSFDEVAASIYALLQGTIFVAHNIQFDYRFLNLELERVGYPALELKGIDTVQLAQILLPTQLSYRLGDLGKALKIEHDHPHHADSDAYVTAKLLLLLLAKLRELPRDLLVTLNKLAGELVYDTGACFKEALAQKDETEILDADLLQVAGIILKRPHFESGAKLTMTYPLTEQEKRQQFTEIIDYRSEQVRLMDDIEEFSHSKARYFLAQAPTGLGKTLAYLYPAAYLALGGQKVVLAVPTNTLQEQVLTTSIPIIEQLVGKLRVVTLKGSQNYLNLEKFWQSLRQAQGKYTRIVQMKILVWLSQTETGDLTELHLLKTKDSFFEQISHQGIEGLDKTSPFYQVDFVRRQEVATKNADIVITNQSYLLNHASDFVSLGALLILDEAQHLIDLAASYNRQVLDLDAIKILADSLLVKMESQVSLSFEQLVATGFMTRYSYQQIKHYTQVIDHSVMDVRSRLIQYFYRKEAGNEIYLSNNKLRGFVKAHLGEIKQIEFAFEKLLNLNSKLEGKFIQASRKQALTQEEEGLLLDYFTLVTSFNKELSQWSQLDLELIETKQNKGITWLSLNRSQANAHLRLNFGLLEGKDYLATNIYQKFAKVILLGASVLTPKTRSYVLNQLDLPADLKIHTYKSQFNYRKQAQVLVARDAPTVDQLEYSQYLVQTINQIVTESPRQTMVLFNSLEMVAKIYQGLVELGLTAKRDVLAQGINGGVNKLKKRFALSQTKDSILLATGSFFEGIDLPEEID
;
A
#
# COMPACT_ATOMS: atom_id res chain seq x y z
N MET A 1 33.53 -15.47 -42.40
CA MET A 1 32.82 -14.23 -42.75
C MET A 1 31.70 -14.07 -41.74
N LYS A 2 31.93 -13.31 -40.65
CA LYS A 2 30.90 -13.00 -39.66
C LYS A 2 29.90 -12.07 -40.32
N ILE A 3 28.67 -12.55 -40.52
CA ILE A 3 27.55 -11.71 -40.95
C ILE A 3 27.40 -10.66 -39.84
N LEU A 4 27.72 -9.41 -40.20
CA LEU A 4 27.43 -8.24 -39.38
C LEU A 4 25.90 -8.25 -39.14
N LYS A 5 25.47 -8.57 -37.90
CA LYS A 5 24.10 -8.31 -37.48
C LYS A 5 23.87 -6.81 -37.68
N ALA A 6 22.86 -6.45 -38.51
CA ALA A 6 22.42 -5.08 -38.62
C ALA A 6 22.19 -4.53 -37.21
N SER A 7 22.85 -3.44 -36.88
CA SER A 7 22.63 -2.77 -35.60
C SER A 7 21.21 -2.25 -35.56
N ASN A 8 20.48 -2.49 -34.46
CA ASN A 8 19.13 -1.95 -34.31
C ASN A 8 19.24 -0.45 -34.03
N THR A 9 18.72 0.38 -34.93
CA THR A 9 18.57 1.82 -34.70
C THR A 9 17.26 2.05 -33.97
N TYR A 10 17.30 2.60 -32.76
CA TYR A 10 16.13 3.01 -32.01
C TYR A 10 15.84 4.49 -32.27
N ALA A 11 14.63 4.81 -32.68
CA ALA A 11 14.12 6.18 -32.79
C ALA A 11 13.27 6.48 -31.55
N VAL A 12 13.84 7.22 -30.61
CA VAL A 12 13.15 7.60 -29.36
C VAL A 12 12.41 8.89 -29.63
N VAL A 13 11.09 8.81 -29.66
CA VAL A 13 10.19 9.91 -30.08
C VAL A 13 9.39 10.41 -28.90
N ASP A 14 9.20 11.72 -28.86
CA ASP A 14 8.28 12.40 -27.95
C ASP A 14 7.54 13.51 -28.71
N LEU A 15 6.27 13.71 -28.39
CA LEU A 15 5.38 14.65 -29.06
C LEU A 15 4.74 15.60 -28.06
N GLU A 16 4.78 16.91 -28.37
CA GLU A 16 3.86 17.85 -27.74
C GLU A 16 2.69 18.13 -28.69
N THR A 17 1.50 18.21 -28.11
CA THR A 17 0.24 18.28 -28.87
C THR A 17 -0.70 19.35 -28.33
N THR A 18 -1.67 19.78 -29.13
CA THR A 18 -2.73 20.73 -28.69
C THR A 18 -3.72 20.11 -27.71
N GLY A 19 -3.64 18.80 -27.45
CA GLY A 19 -4.49 18.07 -26.53
C GLY A 19 -4.33 16.57 -26.70
N THR A 20 -4.92 15.78 -25.82
CA THR A 20 -4.69 14.33 -25.70
C THR A 20 -5.68 13.45 -26.46
N ASN A 21 -6.71 14.02 -27.10
CA ASN A 21 -7.72 13.25 -27.82
C ASN A 21 -7.18 12.72 -29.15
N LEU A 22 -7.42 11.45 -29.41
CA LEU A 22 -7.04 10.73 -30.63
C LEU A 22 -8.19 10.69 -31.66
N ASP A 23 -9.08 11.67 -31.65
CA ASP A 23 -10.23 11.79 -32.56
C ASP A 23 -9.90 12.56 -33.85
N GLY A 24 -8.65 12.89 -34.10
CA GLY A 24 -8.19 13.69 -35.23
C GLY A 24 -8.44 15.21 -35.11
N SER A 25 -9.02 15.65 -33.96
CA SER A 25 -9.24 17.07 -33.69
C SER A 25 -7.99 17.79 -33.22
N GLN A 26 -7.02 17.10 -32.65
CA GLN A 26 -5.79 17.67 -32.08
C GLN A 26 -4.64 17.66 -33.11
N ARG A 27 -3.57 18.43 -32.84
CA ARG A 27 -2.42 18.62 -33.73
C ARG A 27 -1.11 18.52 -32.96
N ILE A 28 -0.06 18.04 -33.61
CA ILE A 28 1.31 18.09 -33.09
C ILE A 28 1.79 19.54 -33.11
N ILE A 29 2.43 19.97 -32.03
CA ILE A 29 3.05 21.32 -31.90
C ILE A 29 4.56 21.24 -31.74
N GLN A 30 5.10 20.10 -31.35
CA GLN A 30 6.53 19.81 -31.37
C GLN A 30 6.73 18.32 -31.61
N PHE A 31 7.68 17.98 -32.44
CA PHE A 31 8.19 16.62 -32.67
C PHE A 31 9.65 16.59 -32.31
N ALA A 32 10.06 15.59 -31.53
CA ALA A 32 11.44 15.30 -31.26
C ALA A 32 11.76 13.82 -31.44
N CYS A 33 12.95 13.53 -31.89
CA CYS A 33 13.46 12.18 -32.10
C CYS A 33 14.94 12.12 -31.76
N VAL A 34 15.31 11.17 -30.91
CA VAL A 34 16.71 10.86 -30.55
C VAL A 34 17.03 9.47 -31.10
N LEU A 35 18.05 9.41 -31.96
CA LEU A 35 18.52 8.16 -32.53
C LEU A 35 19.58 7.53 -31.64
N VAL A 36 19.38 6.25 -31.34
CA VAL A 36 20.27 5.43 -30.52
C VAL A 36 20.74 4.23 -31.32
N GLU A 37 22.05 4.04 -31.46
CA GLU A 37 22.69 2.91 -32.14
C GLU A 37 23.83 2.38 -31.27
N ASP A 38 23.99 1.05 -31.20
CA ASP A 38 25.06 0.37 -30.46
C ASP A 38 25.23 0.87 -29.00
N GLY A 39 24.11 1.24 -28.35
CA GLY A 39 24.12 1.69 -26.97
C GLY A 39 24.54 3.16 -26.77
N GLN A 40 24.61 3.94 -27.86
CA GLN A 40 24.99 5.36 -27.83
C GLN A 40 23.94 6.22 -28.55
N ILE A 41 23.77 7.45 -28.07
CA ILE A 41 23.00 8.47 -28.77
C ILE A 41 23.85 8.99 -29.92
N VAL A 42 23.39 8.82 -31.17
CA VAL A 42 24.14 9.18 -32.38
C VAL A 42 23.62 10.45 -33.03
N ASN A 43 22.33 10.77 -32.89
CA ASN A 43 21.75 11.97 -33.46
C ASN A 43 20.52 12.43 -32.68
N GLN A 44 20.17 13.72 -32.82
CA GLN A 44 18.97 14.31 -32.24
C GLN A 44 18.32 15.22 -33.26
N PHE A 45 17.03 15.11 -33.40
CA PHE A 45 16.22 15.97 -34.29
C PHE A 45 15.03 16.51 -33.46
N SER A 46 14.80 17.83 -33.58
CA SER A 46 13.62 18.45 -32.95
C SER A 46 13.12 19.58 -33.87
N THR A 47 11.80 19.69 -33.96
CA THR A 47 11.16 20.77 -34.71
C THR A 47 9.86 21.21 -34.03
N LEU A 48 9.66 22.51 -33.96
CA LEU A 48 8.35 23.09 -33.66
C LEU A 48 7.46 22.96 -34.89
N ILE A 49 6.16 22.81 -34.66
CA ILE A 49 5.17 22.61 -35.74
C ILE A 49 4.01 23.57 -35.53
N ASN A 50 3.65 24.28 -36.57
CA ASN A 50 2.48 25.15 -36.57
C ASN A 50 1.19 24.33 -36.64
N PRO A 51 0.35 24.28 -35.62
CA PRO A 51 -0.87 23.50 -35.62
C PRO A 51 -1.99 24.12 -36.48
N LEU A 52 -1.75 25.31 -37.07
CA LEU A 52 -2.73 26.10 -37.84
C LEU A 52 -4.03 26.40 -37.05
N ARG A 53 -3.94 26.42 -35.74
CA ARG A 53 -5.03 26.69 -34.79
C ARG A 53 -4.48 27.36 -33.51
N PRO A 54 -5.34 28.05 -32.74
CA PRO A 54 -4.90 28.63 -31.48
C PRO A 54 -4.62 27.56 -30.42
N LEU A 55 -3.64 27.82 -29.55
CA LEU A 55 -3.36 27.01 -28.37
C LEU A 55 -4.32 27.37 -27.22
N SER A 56 -4.65 26.38 -26.39
CA SER A 56 -5.31 26.65 -25.11
C SER A 56 -4.31 27.20 -24.09
N PRO A 57 -4.76 28.05 -23.14
CA PRO A 57 -3.89 28.55 -22.07
C PRO A 57 -3.26 27.44 -21.23
N GLU A 58 -3.96 26.30 -21.09
CA GLU A 58 -3.45 25.14 -20.36
C GLU A 58 -2.25 24.51 -21.10
N VAL A 59 -2.30 24.37 -22.42
CA VAL A 59 -1.21 23.82 -23.23
C VAL A 59 -0.02 24.78 -23.22
N GLU A 60 -0.24 26.09 -23.37
CA GLU A 60 0.84 27.08 -23.27
C GLU A 60 1.54 27.04 -21.89
N LYS A 61 0.77 26.87 -20.81
CA LYS A 61 1.30 26.75 -19.46
C LYS A 61 2.06 25.44 -19.24
N LEU A 62 1.57 24.32 -19.79
CA LEU A 62 2.17 23.00 -19.63
C LEU A 62 3.47 22.86 -20.39
N THR A 63 3.46 23.23 -21.70
CA THR A 63 4.60 23.03 -22.60
C THR A 63 5.55 24.22 -22.62
N GLY A 64 5.16 25.40 -22.09
CA GLY A 64 5.94 26.65 -22.22
C GLY A 64 5.98 27.25 -23.63
N LEU A 65 5.45 26.53 -24.62
CA LEU A 65 5.42 26.98 -26.01
C LEU A 65 4.37 28.07 -26.22
N LYS A 66 4.76 29.17 -26.87
CA LYS A 66 3.86 30.32 -27.11
C LYS A 66 3.30 30.29 -28.53
N GLN A 67 2.06 30.68 -28.70
CA GLN A 67 1.41 30.79 -29.98
C GLN A 67 2.24 31.59 -31.04
N LYS A 68 2.97 32.65 -30.62
CA LYS A 68 3.81 33.48 -31.48
C LYS A 68 5.00 32.72 -32.06
N ASP A 69 5.52 31.72 -31.34
CA ASP A 69 6.68 30.93 -31.78
C ASP A 69 6.23 29.85 -32.76
N LEU A 70 5.10 29.24 -32.51
CA LEU A 70 4.50 28.24 -33.40
C LEU A 70 4.01 28.82 -34.75
N LYS A 71 3.58 30.08 -34.78
CA LYS A 71 3.19 30.75 -36.04
C LYS A 71 4.34 30.87 -37.04
N LYS A 72 5.60 30.84 -36.58
CA LYS A 72 6.79 30.93 -37.45
C LYS A 72 7.32 29.54 -37.82
N ALA A 73 6.84 28.50 -37.19
CA ALA A 73 7.25 27.14 -37.45
C ALA A 73 6.58 26.58 -38.72
N PRO A 74 7.17 25.58 -39.36
CA PRO A 74 6.55 24.89 -40.50
C PRO A 74 5.26 24.17 -40.05
N SER A 75 4.33 23.97 -40.96
CA SER A 75 3.17 23.10 -40.77
C SER A 75 3.60 21.64 -40.77
N PHE A 76 2.74 20.75 -40.27
CA PHE A 76 3.05 19.31 -40.26
C PHE A 76 3.22 18.77 -41.70
N ASP A 77 2.46 19.28 -42.66
CA ASP A 77 2.56 18.91 -44.10
C ASP A 77 3.96 19.16 -44.67
N GLU A 78 4.65 20.24 -44.21
CA GLU A 78 5.98 20.61 -44.69
C GLU A 78 7.10 19.72 -44.07
N VAL A 79 6.90 19.16 -42.90
CA VAL A 79 7.89 18.34 -42.22
C VAL A 79 7.61 16.84 -42.28
N ALA A 80 6.41 16.44 -42.68
CA ALA A 80 5.97 15.04 -42.67
C ALA A 80 6.89 14.13 -43.50
N ALA A 81 7.38 14.58 -44.68
CA ALA A 81 8.30 13.80 -45.47
C ALA A 81 9.61 13.48 -44.76
N SER A 82 10.17 14.47 -44.06
CA SER A 82 11.42 14.32 -43.30
C SER A 82 11.24 13.42 -42.07
N ILE A 83 10.14 13.59 -41.34
CA ILE A 83 9.78 12.74 -40.18
C ILE A 83 9.56 11.30 -40.65
N TYR A 84 8.78 11.09 -41.71
CA TYR A 84 8.52 9.76 -42.24
C TYR A 84 9.82 9.06 -42.70
N ALA A 85 10.71 9.76 -43.42
CA ALA A 85 11.99 9.22 -43.87
C ALA A 85 12.95 8.93 -42.67
N LEU A 86 12.97 9.79 -41.65
CA LEU A 86 13.79 9.62 -40.45
C LEU A 86 13.45 8.34 -39.69
N LEU A 87 12.17 7.99 -39.64
CA LEU A 87 11.67 6.84 -38.87
C LEU A 87 11.69 5.52 -39.61
N GLN A 88 11.82 5.55 -40.96
CA GLN A 88 11.84 4.31 -41.74
C GLN A 88 12.98 3.37 -41.37
N GLY A 89 12.65 2.11 -41.14
CA GLY A 89 13.61 1.06 -40.79
C GLY A 89 14.15 1.10 -39.34
N THR A 90 13.63 2.02 -38.53
CA THR A 90 13.99 2.12 -37.11
C THR A 90 13.01 1.35 -36.20
N ILE A 91 13.38 1.17 -34.92
CA ILE A 91 12.49 0.71 -33.86
C ILE A 91 11.96 1.95 -33.13
N PHE A 92 10.65 2.16 -33.18
CA PHE A 92 10.02 3.30 -32.52
C PHE A 92 10.00 3.09 -31.01
N VAL A 93 10.46 4.07 -30.25
CA VAL A 93 10.48 4.02 -28.78
C VAL A 93 9.83 5.27 -28.21
N ALA A 94 8.96 5.13 -27.24
CA ALA A 94 8.41 6.27 -26.52
C ALA A 94 8.10 5.93 -25.06
N HIS A 95 7.90 6.96 -24.25
CA HIS A 95 7.46 6.82 -22.87
C HIS A 95 5.93 6.85 -22.80
N ASN A 96 5.28 5.68 -22.84
CA ASN A 96 3.86 5.44 -23.16
C ASN A 96 3.59 5.51 -24.67
N ILE A 97 4.24 4.63 -25.41
CA ILE A 97 4.23 4.52 -26.87
C ILE A 97 2.83 4.58 -27.50
N GLN A 98 1.78 4.14 -26.81
CA GLN A 98 0.44 4.13 -27.36
C GLN A 98 -0.06 5.52 -27.74
N PHE A 99 0.39 6.55 -27.04
CA PHE A 99 0.03 7.92 -27.34
C PHE A 99 0.79 8.43 -28.57
N ASP A 100 2.12 8.48 -28.49
CA ASP A 100 2.97 9.10 -29.52
C ASP A 100 2.87 8.40 -30.86
N TYR A 101 2.93 7.08 -30.87
CA TYR A 101 2.89 6.29 -32.09
C TYR A 101 1.55 6.39 -32.83
N ARG A 102 0.44 6.35 -32.07
CA ARG A 102 -0.88 6.50 -32.67
C ARG A 102 -1.13 7.92 -33.14
N PHE A 103 -0.72 8.91 -32.34
CA PHE A 103 -0.92 10.31 -32.70
C PHE A 103 -0.14 10.68 -33.97
N LEU A 104 1.12 10.25 -34.04
CA LEU A 104 1.95 10.48 -35.22
C LEU A 104 1.36 9.83 -36.48
N ASN A 105 0.87 8.58 -36.38
CA ASN A 105 0.24 7.91 -37.52
C ASN A 105 -1.04 8.64 -37.96
N LEU A 106 -1.87 9.12 -37.07
CA LEU A 106 -3.06 9.92 -37.40
C LEU A 106 -2.68 11.22 -38.17
N GLU A 107 -1.61 11.90 -37.76
CA GLU A 107 -1.18 13.12 -38.43
C GLU A 107 -0.54 12.81 -39.79
N LEU A 108 0.23 11.72 -39.95
CA LEU A 108 0.78 11.27 -41.23
C LEU A 108 -0.34 10.90 -42.21
N GLU A 109 -1.33 10.11 -41.79
CA GLU A 109 -2.50 9.76 -42.60
C GLU A 109 -3.29 11.00 -43.02
N ARG A 110 -3.47 11.97 -42.15
CA ARG A 110 -4.16 13.23 -42.42
C ARG A 110 -3.53 13.99 -43.60
N VAL A 111 -2.19 13.93 -43.72
CA VAL A 111 -1.45 14.62 -44.79
C VAL A 111 -1.13 13.71 -46.00
N GLY A 112 -1.72 12.51 -46.05
CA GLY A 112 -1.66 11.60 -47.17
C GLY A 112 -0.47 10.63 -47.17
N TYR A 113 0.28 10.52 -46.08
CA TYR A 113 1.29 9.48 -45.92
C TYR A 113 0.65 8.18 -45.40
N PRO A 114 1.19 7.00 -45.78
CA PRO A 114 0.74 5.76 -45.17
C PRO A 114 1.13 5.70 -43.69
N ALA A 115 0.38 4.96 -42.88
CA ALA A 115 0.75 4.69 -41.49
C ALA A 115 2.14 4.04 -41.43
N LEU A 116 2.91 4.40 -40.43
CA LEU A 116 4.18 3.73 -40.10
C LEU A 116 3.90 2.34 -39.55
N GLU A 117 4.50 1.31 -40.11
CA GLU A 117 4.45 -0.07 -39.63
C GLU A 117 5.82 -0.42 -39.03
N LEU A 118 6.12 0.17 -37.85
CA LEU A 118 7.38 -0.01 -37.16
C LEU A 118 7.21 -0.93 -35.94
N LYS A 119 8.30 -1.62 -35.57
CA LYS A 119 8.41 -2.24 -34.26
C LYS A 119 8.38 -1.14 -33.20
N GLY A 120 7.73 -1.41 -32.07
CA GLY A 120 7.55 -0.41 -31.01
C GLY A 120 7.98 -0.92 -29.64
N ILE A 121 8.62 -0.07 -28.86
CA ILE A 121 9.04 -0.36 -27.47
C ILE A 121 8.48 0.71 -26.54
N ASP A 122 7.84 0.24 -25.45
CA ASP A 122 7.31 1.08 -24.38
C ASP A 122 8.25 1.12 -23.17
N THR A 123 8.85 2.28 -22.92
CA THR A 123 9.78 2.43 -21.79
C THR A 123 9.08 2.44 -20.44
N VAL A 124 7.75 2.74 -20.36
CA VAL A 124 6.98 2.65 -19.10
C VAL A 124 6.86 1.20 -18.68
N GLN A 125 6.49 0.29 -19.58
CA GLN A 125 6.37 -1.13 -19.25
C GLN A 125 7.73 -1.74 -18.87
N LEU A 126 8.79 -1.40 -19.62
CA LEU A 126 10.15 -1.84 -19.24
C LEU A 126 10.55 -1.33 -17.87
N ALA A 127 10.29 -0.05 -17.56
CA ALA A 127 10.59 0.53 -16.25
C ALA A 127 9.78 -0.11 -15.13
N GLN A 128 8.49 -0.39 -15.36
CA GLN A 128 7.65 -1.08 -14.36
C GLN A 128 8.17 -2.47 -14.00
N ILE A 129 8.74 -3.17 -14.96
CA ILE A 129 9.28 -4.52 -14.74
C ILE A 129 10.68 -4.47 -14.13
N LEU A 130 11.58 -3.65 -14.66
CA LEU A 130 13.00 -3.65 -14.32
C LEU A 130 13.36 -2.76 -13.12
N LEU A 131 12.47 -1.85 -12.75
CA LEU A 131 12.60 -0.95 -11.61
C LEU A 131 11.41 -1.15 -10.64
N PRO A 132 11.24 -2.34 -10.04
CA PRO A 132 9.99 -2.74 -9.40
C PRO A 132 9.61 -1.92 -8.18
N THR A 133 10.55 -1.25 -7.52
CA THR A 133 10.33 -0.51 -6.26
C THR A 133 10.13 1.00 -6.46
N GLN A 134 10.03 1.48 -7.71
CA GLN A 134 9.82 2.90 -7.96
C GLN A 134 8.41 3.35 -7.53
N LEU A 135 8.36 4.52 -6.88
CA LEU A 135 7.11 5.16 -6.45
C LEU A 135 6.25 5.67 -7.60
N SER A 136 6.89 6.04 -8.69
CA SER A 136 6.26 6.62 -9.88
C SER A 136 7.04 6.23 -11.13
N TYR A 137 6.31 5.98 -12.21
CA TYR A 137 6.86 5.68 -13.53
C TYR A 137 6.68 6.83 -14.52
N ARG A 138 6.45 8.05 -14.04
CA ARG A 138 6.46 9.25 -14.88
C ARG A 138 7.89 9.62 -15.24
N LEU A 139 8.11 10.10 -16.47
CA LEU A 139 9.45 10.39 -16.97
C LEU A 139 10.25 11.34 -16.06
N GLY A 140 9.65 12.43 -15.60
CA GLY A 140 10.30 13.38 -14.71
C GLY A 140 10.64 12.81 -13.33
N ASP A 141 9.79 11.92 -12.79
CA ASP A 141 10.05 11.26 -11.49
C ASP A 141 11.16 10.20 -11.63
N LEU A 142 11.15 9.42 -12.73
CA LEU A 142 12.22 8.47 -13.04
C LEU A 142 13.54 9.16 -13.30
N GLY A 143 13.53 10.29 -14.02
CA GLY A 143 14.73 11.11 -14.26
C GLY A 143 15.40 11.52 -12.94
N LYS A 144 14.61 12.06 -12.01
CA LYS A 144 15.11 12.44 -10.67
C LYS A 144 15.63 11.23 -9.88
N ALA A 145 14.86 10.14 -9.84
CA ALA A 145 15.23 8.93 -9.09
C ALA A 145 16.51 8.27 -9.62
N LEU A 146 16.72 8.32 -10.93
CA LEU A 146 17.86 7.73 -11.64
C LEU A 146 19.01 8.72 -11.88
N LYS A 147 18.87 9.97 -11.38
CA LYS A 147 19.85 11.06 -11.56
C LYS A 147 20.14 11.35 -13.04
N ILE A 148 19.13 11.27 -13.89
CA ILE A 148 19.20 11.69 -15.29
C ILE A 148 18.84 13.17 -15.31
N GLU A 149 19.75 14.02 -15.81
CA GLU A 149 19.50 15.45 -15.96
C GLU A 149 18.31 15.71 -16.89
N HIS A 150 17.38 16.53 -16.46
CA HIS A 150 16.13 16.85 -17.15
C HIS A 150 15.92 18.37 -17.09
N ASP A 151 16.52 19.09 -18.04
CA ASP A 151 16.60 20.55 -18.00
C ASP A 151 15.26 21.26 -18.25
N HIS A 152 14.46 20.74 -19.18
CA HIS A 152 13.19 21.35 -19.61
C HIS A 152 12.07 20.31 -19.71
N PRO A 153 11.43 19.91 -18.59
CA PRO A 153 10.26 19.02 -18.61
C PRO A 153 9.12 19.60 -19.46
N HIS A 154 8.43 18.75 -20.20
CA HIS A 154 7.37 19.10 -21.14
C HIS A 154 7.86 19.88 -22.37
N HIS A 155 9.09 19.62 -22.79
CA HIS A 155 9.63 19.96 -24.08
C HIS A 155 10.03 18.67 -24.78
N ALA A 156 9.48 18.39 -25.96
CA ALA A 156 9.66 17.10 -26.62
C ALA A 156 11.13 16.72 -26.84
N ASP A 157 12.01 17.66 -27.11
CA ASP A 157 13.45 17.42 -27.27
C ASP A 157 14.14 16.96 -25.98
N SER A 158 13.79 17.60 -24.85
CA SER A 158 14.28 17.20 -23.52
C SER A 158 13.69 15.85 -23.12
N ASP A 159 12.39 15.64 -23.30
CA ASP A 159 11.69 14.42 -22.92
C ASP A 159 12.14 13.21 -23.76
N ALA A 160 12.35 13.37 -25.07
CA ALA A 160 12.94 12.35 -25.93
C ALA A 160 14.37 12.00 -25.52
N TYR A 161 15.20 12.99 -25.15
CA TYR A 161 16.56 12.74 -24.66
C TYR A 161 16.60 11.98 -23.34
N VAL A 162 15.79 12.38 -22.36
CA VAL A 162 15.67 11.67 -21.08
C VAL A 162 15.14 10.26 -21.30
N THR A 163 14.17 10.07 -22.20
CA THR A 163 13.64 8.75 -22.57
C THR A 163 14.71 7.88 -23.23
N ALA A 164 15.59 8.44 -24.06
CA ALA A 164 16.71 7.71 -24.66
C ALA A 164 17.72 7.26 -23.59
N LYS A 165 18.07 8.11 -22.65
CA LYS A 165 18.92 7.75 -21.49
C LYS A 165 18.28 6.68 -20.64
N LEU A 166 16.97 6.79 -20.36
CA LEU A 166 16.21 5.78 -19.64
C LEU A 166 16.22 4.44 -20.39
N LEU A 167 15.97 4.43 -21.70
CA LEU A 167 16.04 3.22 -22.53
C LEU A 167 17.38 2.51 -22.39
N LEU A 168 18.49 3.24 -22.52
CA LEU A 168 19.84 2.70 -22.40
C LEU A 168 20.10 2.05 -21.03
N LEU A 169 19.64 2.72 -19.96
CA LEU A 169 19.73 2.20 -18.60
C LEU A 169 18.87 0.93 -18.43
N LEU A 170 17.65 0.92 -18.95
CA LEU A 170 16.76 -0.23 -18.86
C LEU A 170 17.31 -1.44 -19.64
N LEU A 171 17.86 -1.22 -20.83
CA LEU A 171 18.51 -2.28 -21.61
C LEU A 171 19.78 -2.83 -20.94
N ALA A 172 20.56 -1.97 -20.26
CA ALA A 172 21.69 -2.41 -19.47
C ALA A 172 21.25 -3.29 -18.30
N LYS A 173 20.25 -2.82 -17.51
CA LYS A 173 19.68 -3.61 -16.41
C LYS A 173 19.09 -4.93 -16.87
N LEU A 174 18.44 -4.96 -18.01
CA LEU A 174 17.89 -6.19 -18.58
C LEU A 174 18.99 -7.21 -18.89
N ARG A 175 20.15 -6.76 -19.38
CA ARG A 175 21.32 -7.63 -19.64
C ARG A 175 22.00 -8.13 -18.36
N GLU A 176 21.86 -7.41 -17.24
CA GLU A 176 22.39 -7.82 -15.94
C GLU A 176 21.57 -8.97 -15.30
N LEU A 177 20.29 -9.14 -15.69
CA LEU A 177 19.45 -10.18 -15.11
C LEU A 177 19.99 -11.58 -15.38
N PRO A 178 19.88 -12.52 -14.40
CA PRO A 178 20.28 -13.90 -14.59
C PRO A 178 19.54 -14.58 -15.75
N ARG A 179 20.23 -15.48 -16.46
CA ARG A 179 19.67 -16.20 -17.60
C ARG A 179 18.36 -16.90 -17.28
N ASP A 180 18.27 -17.60 -16.16
CA ASP A 180 17.06 -18.35 -15.78
C ASP A 180 15.86 -17.42 -15.49
N LEU A 181 16.12 -16.25 -14.94
CA LEU A 181 15.09 -15.20 -14.78
C LEU A 181 14.64 -14.69 -16.15
N LEU A 182 15.56 -14.42 -17.07
CA LEU A 182 15.23 -14.00 -18.44
C LEU A 182 14.43 -15.06 -19.20
N VAL A 183 14.70 -16.35 -19.00
CA VAL A 183 13.89 -17.45 -19.60
C VAL A 183 12.44 -17.35 -19.13
N THR A 184 12.23 -17.12 -17.83
CA THR A 184 10.88 -17.01 -17.27
C THR A 184 10.19 -15.74 -17.74
N LEU A 185 10.88 -14.59 -17.72
CA LEU A 185 10.35 -13.31 -18.19
C LEU A 185 9.99 -13.35 -19.69
N ASN A 186 10.84 -13.96 -20.53
CA ASN A 186 10.59 -14.08 -21.96
C ASN A 186 9.33 -14.90 -22.28
N LYS A 187 8.99 -15.93 -21.48
CA LYS A 187 7.73 -16.66 -21.64
C LYS A 187 6.48 -15.79 -21.39
N LEU A 188 6.59 -14.79 -20.50
CA LEU A 188 5.50 -13.89 -20.13
C LEU A 188 5.44 -12.62 -21.00
N ALA A 189 6.54 -12.29 -21.68
CA ALA A 189 6.71 -11.03 -22.40
C ALA A 189 5.84 -10.89 -23.65
N GLY A 190 5.17 -11.96 -24.13
CA GLY A 190 4.28 -11.91 -25.30
C GLY A 190 3.04 -11.03 -25.13
N GLU A 191 2.66 -10.69 -23.90
CA GLU A 191 1.51 -9.84 -23.60
C GLU A 191 1.85 -8.34 -23.52
N LEU A 192 3.14 -7.99 -23.63
CA LEU A 192 3.57 -6.59 -23.59
C LEU A 192 3.14 -5.86 -24.88
N VAL A 193 2.99 -4.52 -24.77
CA VAL A 193 2.52 -3.72 -25.90
C VAL A 193 3.57 -3.67 -27.01
N TYR A 194 3.10 -3.70 -28.24
CA TYR A 194 3.93 -3.74 -29.44
C TYR A 194 5.04 -4.80 -29.35
N ASP A 195 6.28 -4.43 -29.66
CA ASP A 195 7.44 -5.33 -29.63
C ASP A 195 8.27 -5.21 -28.35
N THR A 196 7.72 -4.63 -27.30
CA THR A 196 8.44 -4.44 -26.02
C THR A 196 8.98 -5.77 -25.47
N GLY A 197 8.26 -6.88 -25.69
CA GLY A 197 8.68 -8.21 -25.33
C GLY A 197 9.94 -8.70 -26.08
N ALA A 198 10.24 -8.18 -27.24
CA ALA A 198 11.44 -8.55 -28.00
C ALA A 198 12.74 -8.22 -27.26
N CYS A 199 12.75 -7.18 -26.41
CA CYS A 199 13.90 -6.81 -25.59
C CYS A 199 14.35 -7.97 -24.68
N PHE A 200 13.40 -8.71 -24.09
CA PHE A 200 13.70 -9.88 -23.24
C PHE A 200 14.29 -11.03 -24.04
N LYS A 201 13.76 -11.27 -25.23
CA LYS A 201 14.27 -12.29 -26.16
C LYS A 201 15.70 -11.97 -26.62
N GLU A 202 15.96 -10.71 -26.94
CA GLU A 202 17.29 -10.25 -27.37
C GLU A 202 18.31 -10.34 -26.22
N ALA A 203 17.92 -9.92 -25.01
CA ALA A 203 18.77 -10.04 -23.84
C ALA A 203 19.09 -11.51 -23.52
N LEU A 204 18.12 -12.42 -23.59
CA LEU A 204 18.30 -13.84 -23.39
C LEU A 204 19.25 -14.44 -24.44
N ALA A 205 19.13 -14.04 -25.71
CA ALA A 205 20.00 -14.52 -26.80
C ALA A 205 21.46 -14.10 -26.65
N GLN A 206 21.77 -13.10 -25.82
CA GLN A 206 23.12 -12.62 -25.53
C GLN A 206 23.75 -13.34 -24.31
N LYS A 207 22.97 -14.12 -23.55
CA LYS A 207 23.43 -14.85 -22.36
C LYS A 207 24.12 -16.17 -22.73
N ASP A 208 25.16 -16.50 -21.97
CA ASP A 208 25.81 -17.81 -22.07
C ASP A 208 24.87 -18.89 -21.50
N GLU A 209 24.79 -20.04 -22.18
CA GLU A 209 23.99 -21.18 -21.71
C GLU A 209 24.55 -21.78 -20.40
N THR A 210 25.80 -21.56 -20.13
CA THR A 210 26.53 -22.06 -18.97
C THR A 210 26.66 -21.03 -17.83
N GLU A 211 25.90 -19.92 -17.91
CA GLU A 211 25.93 -18.86 -16.87
C GLU A 211 25.59 -19.44 -15.51
N ILE A 212 26.52 -19.30 -14.55
CA ILE A 212 26.32 -19.74 -13.17
C ILE A 212 25.56 -18.64 -12.43
N LEU A 213 24.51 -19.02 -11.68
CA LEU A 213 23.74 -18.12 -10.85
C LEU A 213 24.64 -17.48 -9.77
N ASP A 214 24.48 -16.17 -9.57
CA ASP A 214 25.20 -15.44 -8.52
C ASP A 214 25.02 -16.12 -7.14
N ALA A 215 26.07 -16.11 -6.32
CA ALA A 215 26.06 -16.69 -4.98
C ALA A 215 25.00 -16.09 -4.06
N ASP A 216 24.63 -14.82 -4.28
CA ASP A 216 23.58 -14.10 -3.56
C ASP A 216 22.16 -14.45 -4.00
N LEU A 217 22.03 -15.28 -5.02
CA LEU A 217 20.76 -15.74 -5.55
C LEU A 217 20.55 -17.23 -5.31
N LEU A 218 19.33 -17.67 -5.31
CA LEU A 218 18.95 -19.07 -5.26
C LEU A 218 17.74 -19.32 -6.17
N GLN A 219 17.70 -20.52 -6.75
CA GLN A 219 16.57 -20.93 -7.60
C GLN A 219 15.73 -21.97 -6.87
N VAL A 220 14.42 -21.73 -6.79
CA VAL A 220 13.44 -22.65 -6.21
C VAL A 220 12.27 -22.78 -7.16
N ALA A 221 11.97 -24.00 -7.60
CA ALA A 221 10.89 -24.33 -8.55
C ALA A 221 10.82 -23.40 -9.79
N GLY A 222 11.99 -22.94 -10.28
CA GLY A 222 12.12 -22.04 -11.44
C GLY A 222 11.98 -20.56 -11.13
N ILE A 223 11.79 -20.16 -9.86
CA ILE A 223 11.81 -18.77 -9.42
C ILE A 223 13.19 -18.43 -8.85
N ILE A 224 13.74 -17.30 -9.25
CA ILE A 224 14.99 -16.74 -8.72
C ILE A 224 14.67 -15.85 -7.53
N LEU A 225 15.29 -16.11 -6.39
CA LEU A 225 15.09 -15.41 -5.12
C LEU A 225 16.40 -14.82 -4.64
N LYS A 226 16.37 -13.66 -3.99
CA LYS A 226 17.51 -13.16 -3.21
C LYS A 226 17.77 -14.09 -2.03
N ARG A 227 19.02 -14.47 -1.83
CA ARG A 227 19.44 -15.27 -0.68
C ARG A 227 19.40 -14.40 0.58
N PRO A 228 18.78 -14.88 1.67
CA PRO A 228 18.77 -14.10 2.91
C PRO A 228 20.18 -14.01 3.49
N HIS A 229 20.61 -12.81 3.84
CA HIS A 229 21.84 -12.60 4.59
C HIS A 229 21.49 -12.52 6.08
N PHE A 230 21.96 -13.46 6.85
CA PHE A 230 21.87 -13.40 8.31
C PHE A 230 23.20 -12.85 8.83
N GLU A 231 23.25 -11.57 9.13
CA GLU A 231 24.42 -10.98 9.78
C GLU A 231 24.62 -11.62 11.16
N SER A 232 25.74 -12.30 11.36
CA SER A 232 26.21 -12.73 12.66
C SER A 232 26.90 -11.53 13.33
N GLY A 233 26.11 -10.67 13.98
CA GLY A 233 26.64 -9.51 14.70
C GLY A 233 27.46 -9.95 15.92
N ALA A 234 28.70 -9.53 16.00
CA ALA A 234 29.46 -9.58 17.24
C ALA A 234 28.77 -8.70 18.28
N LYS A 235 28.50 -9.21 19.49
CA LYS A 235 28.01 -8.43 20.61
C LYS A 235 29.06 -7.40 20.98
N LEU A 236 28.86 -6.16 20.59
CA LEU A 236 29.62 -5.01 21.04
C LEU A 236 29.04 -4.57 22.39
N THR A 237 29.79 -4.73 23.46
CA THR A 237 29.43 -4.15 24.77
C THR A 237 29.80 -2.66 24.75
N MET A 238 28.84 -1.82 24.44
CA MET A 238 28.98 -0.36 24.58
C MET A 238 28.30 0.09 25.88
N THR A 239 28.93 1.01 26.60
CA THR A 239 28.37 1.60 27.81
C THR A 239 27.61 2.87 27.45
N TYR A 240 26.39 3.03 27.98
CA TYR A 240 25.60 4.25 27.81
C TYR A 240 26.36 5.47 28.40
N PRO A 241 26.53 6.58 27.67
CA PRO A 241 27.21 7.75 28.18
C PRO A 241 26.36 8.44 29.25
N LEU A 242 26.89 8.57 30.45
CA LEU A 242 26.16 9.09 31.60
C LEU A 242 26.27 10.62 31.74
N THR A 243 27.34 11.21 31.25
CA THR A 243 27.58 12.65 31.39
C THR A 243 27.11 13.44 30.17
N GLU A 244 26.73 14.71 30.40
CA GLU A 244 26.40 15.64 29.31
C GLU A 244 27.55 15.80 28.32
N GLN A 245 28.78 15.86 28.82
CA GLN A 245 29.96 16.02 27.96
C GLN A 245 30.17 14.85 27.01
N GLU A 246 30.03 13.61 27.49
CA GLU A 246 30.15 12.43 26.68
C GLU A 246 29.07 12.39 25.57
N LYS A 247 27.81 12.73 25.93
CA LYS A 247 26.72 12.82 24.96
C LYS A 247 26.94 13.89 23.91
N ARG A 248 27.35 15.09 24.32
CA ARG A 248 27.69 16.16 23.37
C ARG A 248 28.80 15.78 22.42
N GLN A 249 29.81 15.09 22.90
CA GLN A 249 30.91 14.60 22.07
C GLN A 249 30.41 13.53 21.07
N GLN A 250 29.55 12.62 21.50
CA GLN A 250 29.01 11.58 20.64
C GLN A 250 28.00 12.09 19.61
N PHE A 251 27.21 13.11 19.96
CA PHE A 251 26.20 13.70 19.07
C PHE A 251 26.78 14.65 18.04
N THR A 252 28.00 15.13 18.23
CA THR A 252 28.65 16.10 17.35
C THR A 252 28.56 15.67 15.89
N GLU A 253 28.07 16.56 15.02
CA GLU A 253 27.84 16.36 13.57
C GLU A 253 26.72 15.37 13.17
N ILE A 254 26.12 14.67 14.12
CA ILE A 254 25.07 13.67 13.83
C ILE A 254 23.70 14.21 14.23
N ILE A 255 23.54 14.67 15.48
CA ILE A 255 22.29 15.22 16.01
C ILE A 255 22.55 16.41 16.93
N ASP A 256 21.61 17.34 16.98
CA ASP A 256 21.67 18.48 17.90
C ASP A 256 21.45 18.03 19.34
N TYR A 257 22.26 18.60 20.27
CA TYR A 257 22.01 18.40 21.70
C TYR A 257 20.82 19.22 22.17
N ARG A 258 19.76 18.52 22.62
CA ARG A 258 18.53 19.14 23.14
C ARG A 258 18.29 18.64 24.57
N SER A 259 18.34 19.50 25.54
CA SER A 259 18.33 19.12 26.96
C SER A 259 17.11 18.29 27.39
N GLU A 260 15.90 18.64 26.95
CA GLU A 260 14.69 17.89 27.29
C GLU A 260 14.63 16.53 26.57
N GLN A 261 15.20 16.42 25.36
CA GLN A 261 15.33 15.15 24.66
C GLN A 261 16.32 14.22 25.37
N VAL A 262 17.46 14.75 25.76
CA VAL A 262 18.49 14.02 26.52
C VAL A 262 17.94 13.58 27.89
N ARG A 263 17.17 14.43 28.56
CA ARG A 263 16.52 14.09 29.82
C ARG A 263 15.56 12.90 29.64
N LEU A 264 14.80 12.84 28.54
CA LEU A 264 13.96 11.69 28.22
C LEU A 264 14.80 10.44 27.95
N MET A 265 15.95 10.55 27.28
CA MET A 265 16.89 9.44 27.08
C MET A 265 17.36 8.87 28.42
N ASP A 266 17.78 9.76 29.32
CA ASP A 266 18.29 9.38 30.66
C ASP A 266 17.22 8.77 31.56
N ASP A 267 16.01 9.34 31.56
CA ASP A 267 14.88 8.81 32.32
C ASP A 267 14.49 7.39 31.82
N ILE A 268 14.60 7.12 30.51
CA ILE A 268 14.35 5.78 29.94
C ILE A 268 15.47 4.79 30.34
N GLU A 269 16.72 5.24 30.29
CA GLU A 269 17.85 4.41 30.70
C GLU A 269 17.77 4.06 32.19
N GLU A 270 17.50 5.02 33.09
CA GLU A 270 17.28 4.79 34.49
C GLU A 270 16.11 3.83 34.73
N PHE A 271 14.99 4.05 34.04
CA PHE A 271 13.84 3.14 34.09
C PHE A 271 14.22 1.70 33.72
N SER A 272 15.03 1.53 32.68
CA SER A 272 15.42 0.21 32.18
C SER A 272 16.10 -0.66 33.26
N HIS A 273 16.86 -0.02 34.16
CA HIS A 273 17.57 -0.66 35.26
C HIS A 273 16.77 -0.70 36.58
N SER A 274 15.64 0.01 36.68
CA SER A 274 14.79 0.05 37.85
C SER A 274 13.97 -1.24 38.03
N LYS A 275 13.28 -1.38 39.16
CA LYS A 275 12.29 -2.47 39.39
C LYS A 275 10.90 -2.15 38.83
N ALA A 276 10.68 -0.93 38.38
CA ALA A 276 9.41 -0.49 37.80
C ALA A 276 9.10 -1.24 36.50
N ARG A 277 7.83 -1.58 36.31
CA ARG A 277 7.37 -2.29 35.12
C ARG A 277 6.88 -1.35 34.00
N TYR A 278 6.37 -0.19 34.39
CA TYR A 278 5.76 0.76 33.47
C TYR A 278 6.45 2.11 33.55
N PHE A 279 6.67 2.72 32.38
CA PHE A 279 7.13 4.09 32.24
C PHE A 279 6.16 4.82 31.30
N LEU A 280 5.52 5.87 31.76
CA LEU A 280 4.62 6.67 30.95
C LEU A 280 5.15 8.08 30.81
N ALA A 281 5.35 8.53 29.57
CA ALA A 281 5.89 9.85 29.27
C ALA A 281 4.98 10.63 28.31
N GLN A 282 4.73 11.88 28.66
CA GLN A 282 4.18 12.87 27.74
C GLN A 282 5.31 13.77 27.25
N ALA A 283 5.63 13.63 25.97
CA ALA A 283 6.68 14.38 25.30
C ALA A 283 6.10 15.10 24.07
N PRO A 284 6.15 16.44 24.00
CA PRO A 284 5.53 17.22 22.95
C PRO A 284 6.12 16.90 21.58
N THR A 285 5.36 17.25 20.53
CA THR A 285 5.86 17.20 19.14
C THR A 285 7.09 18.09 18.97
N GLY A 286 8.01 17.67 18.11
CA GLY A 286 9.26 18.40 17.88
C GLY A 286 10.39 18.15 18.92
N LEU A 287 10.10 17.43 20.01
CA LEU A 287 11.13 17.03 20.98
C LEU A 287 12.18 16.07 20.39
N GLY A 288 11.83 15.31 19.36
CA GLY A 288 12.64 14.23 18.84
C GLY A 288 12.43 12.91 19.59
N LYS A 289 11.17 12.59 19.94
CA LYS A 289 10.78 11.39 20.70
C LYS A 289 11.41 10.10 20.16
N THR A 290 11.36 9.93 18.83
CA THR A 290 11.85 8.70 18.19
C THR A 290 13.31 8.42 18.48
N LEU A 291 14.18 9.41 18.32
CA LEU A 291 15.59 9.29 18.69
C LEU A 291 15.77 9.16 20.20
N ALA A 292 14.94 9.86 21.00
CA ALA A 292 15.03 9.84 22.45
C ALA A 292 14.76 8.45 23.05
N TYR A 293 13.85 7.65 22.49
CA TYR A 293 13.64 6.31 23.00
C TYR A 293 14.51 5.25 22.29
N LEU A 294 14.85 5.46 21.00
CA LEU A 294 15.72 4.52 20.27
C LEU A 294 17.16 4.53 20.77
N TYR A 295 17.67 5.67 21.21
CA TYR A 295 19.05 5.79 21.65
C TYR A 295 19.36 4.90 22.88
N PRO A 296 18.67 5.00 24.03
CA PRO A 296 18.87 4.07 25.13
C PRO A 296 18.46 2.64 24.75
N ALA A 297 17.40 2.45 23.96
CA ALA A 297 16.98 1.13 23.50
C ALA A 297 18.07 0.40 22.70
N ALA A 298 18.85 1.13 21.91
CA ALA A 298 19.97 0.56 21.15
C ALA A 298 21.08 0.04 22.07
N TYR A 299 21.44 0.78 23.12
CA TYR A 299 22.40 0.32 24.13
C TYR A 299 21.91 -0.95 24.85
N LEU A 300 20.65 -0.96 25.25
CA LEU A 300 20.03 -2.14 25.86
C LEU A 300 20.06 -3.34 24.93
N ALA A 301 19.75 -3.11 23.64
CA ALA A 301 19.73 -4.14 22.61
C ALA A 301 21.12 -4.73 22.36
N LEU A 302 22.16 -3.89 22.27
CA LEU A 302 23.56 -4.32 22.16
C LEU A 302 24.02 -5.06 23.42
N GLY A 303 23.49 -4.70 24.61
CA GLY A 303 23.68 -5.42 25.87
C GLY A 303 22.96 -6.77 25.95
N GLY A 304 22.16 -7.13 24.93
CA GLY A 304 21.45 -8.41 24.80
C GLY A 304 19.98 -8.39 25.25
N GLN A 305 19.46 -7.23 25.70
CA GLN A 305 18.02 -7.05 25.98
C GLN A 305 17.28 -6.91 24.65
N LYS A 306 16.31 -7.78 24.37
CA LYS A 306 15.46 -7.62 23.17
C LYS A 306 14.52 -6.41 23.32
N VAL A 307 14.35 -5.65 22.24
CA VAL A 307 13.46 -4.49 22.21
C VAL A 307 12.40 -4.69 21.13
N VAL A 308 11.14 -4.45 21.48
CA VAL A 308 10.01 -4.39 20.53
C VAL A 308 9.48 -2.96 20.53
N LEU A 309 9.54 -2.32 19.39
CA LEU A 309 8.98 -0.98 19.17
C LEU A 309 7.67 -1.11 18.36
N ALA A 310 6.58 -0.61 18.93
CA ALA A 310 5.29 -0.55 18.25
C ALA A 310 4.89 0.90 17.96
N VAL A 311 4.78 1.24 16.68
CA VAL A 311 4.37 2.56 16.19
C VAL A 311 2.93 2.52 15.64
N PRO A 312 2.23 3.66 15.52
CA PRO A 312 0.83 3.67 15.08
C PRO A 312 0.57 3.07 13.70
N THR A 313 1.42 3.36 12.71
CA THR A 313 1.16 3.05 11.30
C THR A 313 2.37 2.42 10.60
N ASN A 314 2.11 1.71 9.49
CA ASN A 314 3.18 1.17 8.63
C ASN A 314 4.08 2.28 8.05
N THR A 315 3.53 3.46 7.77
CA THR A 315 4.31 4.61 7.27
C THR A 315 5.33 5.10 8.29
N LEU A 316 4.93 5.20 9.58
CA LEU A 316 5.85 5.56 10.66
C LEU A 316 6.88 4.44 10.91
N GLN A 317 6.48 3.19 10.77
CA GLN A 317 7.40 2.05 10.85
C GLN A 317 8.50 2.12 9.79
N GLU A 318 8.14 2.46 8.56
CA GLU A 318 9.09 2.66 7.46
C GLU A 318 9.99 3.88 7.70
N GLN A 319 9.44 4.99 8.21
CA GLN A 319 10.21 6.17 8.57
C GLN A 319 11.22 5.87 9.68
N VAL A 320 10.85 5.13 10.71
CA VAL A 320 11.79 4.71 11.77
C VAL A 320 12.93 3.89 11.16
N LEU A 321 12.61 2.91 10.31
CA LEU A 321 13.60 2.04 9.67
C LEU A 321 14.57 2.81 8.74
N THR A 322 14.03 3.71 7.90
CA THR A 322 14.83 4.36 6.84
C THR A 322 15.51 5.64 7.29
N THR A 323 15.01 6.28 8.35
CA THR A 323 15.56 7.58 8.81
C THR A 323 16.16 7.48 10.20
N SER A 324 15.40 6.94 11.18
CA SER A 324 15.85 7.00 12.59
C SER A 324 16.92 5.94 12.91
N ILE A 325 16.75 4.71 12.44
CA ILE A 325 17.73 3.62 12.67
C ILE A 325 19.10 3.96 12.11
N PRO A 326 19.26 4.47 10.87
CA PRO A 326 20.57 4.84 10.34
C PRO A 326 21.28 5.93 11.19
N ILE A 327 20.53 6.88 11.77
CA ILE A 327 21.09 7.89 12.69
C ILE A 327 21.59 7.22 13.98
N ILE A 328 20.80 6.31 14.54
CA ILE A 328 21.18 5.57 15.73
C ILE A 328 22.41 4.69 15.47
N GLU A 329 22.46 4.01 14.32
CA GLU A 329 23.61 3.18 13.95
C GLU A 329 24.91 3.98 13.79
N GLN A 330 24.84 5.25 13.38
CA GLN A 330 26.01 6.13 13.37
C GLN A 330 26.52 6.43 14.78
N LEU A 331 25.62 6.46 15.78
CA LEU A 331 25.96 6.74 17.17
C LEU A 331 26.46 5.51 17.93
N VAL A 332 25.86 4.33 17.70
CA VAL A 332 26.09 3.14 18.53
C VAL A 332 26.62 1.93 17.77
N GLY A 333 26.78 2.02 16.45
CA GLY A 333 27.17 0.90 15.59
C GLY A 333 25.97 0.10 15.06
N LYS A 334 26.26 -0.94 14.26
CA LYS A 334 25.24 -1.73 13.55
C LYS A 334 24.31 -2.51 14.49
N LEU A 335 23.03 -2.50 14.16
CA LEU A 335 21.96 -3.17 14.87
C LEU A 335 21.25 -4.17 13.94
N ARG A 336 20.85 -5.32 14.48
CA ARG A 336 19.99 -6.26 13.76
C ARG A 336 18.53 -5.83 13.96
N VAL A 337 18.01 -5.11 13.01
CA VAL A 337 16.63 -4.58 13.05
C VAL A 337 15.74 -5.37 12.12
N VAL A 338 14.60 -5.80 12.62
CA VAL A 338 13.57 -6.51 11.84
C VAL A 338 12.26 -5.76 11.92
N THR A 339 11.59 -5.62 10.78
CA THR A 339 10.26 -4.99 10.68
C THR A 339 9.21 -6.06 10.49
N LEU A 340 8.17 -6.05 11.33
CA LEU A 340 7.05 -6.98 11.24
C LEU A 340 5.77 -6.27 10.85
N LYS A 341 5.11 -6.77 9.81
CA LYS A 341 3.79 -6.34 9.34
C LYS A 341 2.84 -7.54 9.35
N GLY A 342 1.54 -7.31 9.23
CA GLY A 342 0.58 -8.41 9.09
C GLY A 342 0.93 -9.30 7.89
N SER A 343 0.75 -10.61 8.02
CA SER A 343 1.12 -11.61 7.01
C SER A 343 0.61 -11.29 5.60
N GLN A 344 -0.56 -10.68 5.50
CA GLN A 344 -1.14 -10.21 4.23
C GLN A 344 -0.29 -9.19 3.47
N ASN A 345 0.73 -8.60 4.08
CA ASN A 345 1.66 -7.70 3.40
C ASN A 345 2.82 -8.45 2.73
N TYR A 346 2.98 -9.72 2.98
CA TYR A 346 4.06 -10.53 2.42
C TYR A 346 3.57 -11.40 1.26
N LEU A 347 4.46 -11.63 0.31
CA LEU A 347 4.18 -12.52 -0.82
C LEU A 347 4.16 -13.97 -0.36
N ASN A 348 3.12 -14.71 -0.72
CA ASN A 348 3.11 -16.17 -0.64
C ASN A 348 3.71 -16.74 -1.93
N LEU A 349 4.91 -17.31 -1.82
CA LEU A 349 5.68 -17.83 -2.97
C LEU A 349 4.96 -18.97 -3.71
N GLU A 350 4.26 -19.86 -2.98
CA GLU A 350 3.49 -20.95 -3.57
C GLU A 350 2.32 -20.43 -4.41
N LYS A 351 1.53 -19.50 -3.85
CA LYS A 351 0.40 -18.88 -4.56
C LYS A 351 0.87 -18.08 -5.78
N PHE A 352 1.97 -17.35 -5.65
CA PHE A 352 2.55 -16.62 -6.76
C PHE A 352 3.03 -17.57 -7.87
N TRP A 353 3.76 -18.63 -7.52
CA TRP A 353 4.21 -19.64 -8.47
C TRP A 353 3.04 -20.30 -9.22
N GLN A 354 1.96 -20.63 -8.50
CA GLN A 354 0.73 -21.14 -9.11
C GLN A 354 0.12 -20.12 -10.08
N SER A 355 0.11 -18.83 -9.72
CA SER A 355 -0.44 -17.77 -10.57
C SER A 355 0.27 -17.60 -11.91
N LEU A 356 1.57 -17.93 -12.00
CA LEU A 356 2.34 -17.84 -13.24
C LEU A 356 1.85 -18.79 -14.33
N ARG A 357 1.14 -19.85 -13.95
CA ARG A 357 0.59 -20.87 -14.85
C ARG A 357 -0.79 -20.53 -15.38
N GLN A 358 -1.45 -19.53 -14.82
CA GLN A 358 -2.80 -19.14 -15.19
C GLN A 358 -2.81 -18.19 -16.38
N ALA A 359 -3.87 -18.25 -17.18
CA ALA A 359 -4.16 -17.20 -18.15
C ALA A 359 -4.51 -15.91 -17.40
N GLN A 360 -3.77 -14.84 -17.64
CA GLN A 360 -3.92 -13.57 -16.95
C GLN A 360 -4.06 -12.43 -17.94
N GLY A 361 -4.74 -11.36 -17.54
CA GLY A 361 -4.81 -10.14 -18.35
C GLY A 361 -3.43 -9.44 -18.45
N LYS A 362 -3.28 -8.60 -19.45
CA LYS A 362 -2.03 -7.87 -19.75
C LYS A 362 -1.44 -7.15 -18.54
N TYR A 363 -2.28 -6.47 -17.76
CA TYR A 363 -1.83 -5.78 -16.55
C TYR A 363 -1.24 -6.73 -15.52
N THR A 364 -1.92 -7.84 -15.25
CA THR A 364 -1.43 -8.85 -14.29
C THR A 364 -0.12 -9.47 -14.74
N ARG A 365 0.10 -9.68 -16.05
CA ARG A 365 1.37 -10.16 -16.60
C ARG A 365 2.52 -9.20 -16.31
N ILE A 366 2.32 -7.90 -16.48
CA ILE A 366 3.33 -6.89 -16.12
C ILE A 366 3.65 -6.97 -14.62
N VAL A 367 2.62 -7.09 -13.76
CA VAL A 367 2.81 -7.23 -12.31
C VAL A 367 3.55 -8.52 -11.97
N GLN A 368 3.25 -9.65 -12.61
CA GLN A 368 3.99 -10.90 -12.43
C GLN A 368 5.46 -10.76 -12.82
N MET A 369 5.75 -10.14 -13.97
CA MET A 369 7.12 -9.87 -14.41
C MET A 369 7.87 -8.94 -13.46
N LYS A 370 7.18 -7.89 -12.98
CA LYS A 370 7.69 -6.98 -11.94
C LYS A 370 8.05 -7.73 -10.65
N ILE A 371 7.19 -8.62 -10.17
CA ILE A 371 7.41 -9.43 -8.98
C ILE A 371 8.60 -10.37 -9.19
N LEU A 372 8.73 -11.02 -10.35
CA LEU A 372 9.86 -11.91 -10.65
C LEU A 372 11.21 -11.18 -10.57
N VAL A 373 11.30 -9.96 -11.11
CA VAL A 373 12.51 -9.14 -11.00
C VAL A 373 12.74 -8.71 -9.55
N TRP A 374 11.68 -8.28 -8.85
CA TRP A 374 11.76 -7.88 -7.45
C TRP A 374 12.22 -9.00 -6.52
N LEU A 375 11.79 -10.25 -6.76
CA LEU A 375 12.20 -11.41 -5.97
C LEU A 375 13.70 -11.68 -6.00
N SER A 376 14.39 -11.29 -7.07
CA SER A 376 15.85 -11.33 -7.13
C SER A 376 16.54 -10.21 -6.36
N GLN A 377 15.80 -9.25 -5.82
CA GLN A 377 16.31 -8.05 -5.14
C GLN A 377 15.88 -7.95 -3.68
N THR A 378 14.64 -8.41 -3.34
CA THR A 378 14.08 -8.30 -1.99
C THR A 378 14.56 -9.38 -1.05
N GLU A 379 14.84 -9.00 0.19
CA GLU A 379 15.10 -9.91 1.29
C GLU A 379 13.85 -10.14 2.15
N THR A 380 12.92 -9.18 2.16
CA THR A 380 11.75 -9.13 3.05
C THR A 380 10.53 -9.82 2.46
N GLY A 381 10.34 -9.76 1.15
CA GLY A 381 9.10 -10.18 0.49
C GLY A 381 7.88 -9.32 0.80
N ASP A 382 8.09 -8.10 1.31
CA ASP A 382 7.02 -7.16 1.65
C ASP A 382 6.44 -6.52 0.38
N LEU A 383 5.24 -6.91 0.02
CA LEU A 383 4.53 -6.42 -1.17
C LEU A 383 4.31 -4.91 -1.18
N THR A 384 4.44 -4.23 -0.03
CA THR A 384 4.33 -2.77 0.02
C THR A 384 5.51 -2.06 -0.68
N GLU A 385 6.65 -2.74 -0.83
CA GLU A 385 7.80 -2.24 -1.60
C GLU A 385 7.47 -2.04 -3.09
N LEU A 386 6.49 -2.78 -3.61
CA LEU A 386 6.07 -2.71 -5.02
C LEU A 386 5.16 -1.53 -5.32
N HIS A 387 4.65 -0.83 -4.30
CA HIS A 387 3.72 0.30 -4.43
C HIS A 387 2.47 -0.01 -5.28
N LEU A 388 2.00 -1.26 -5.27
CA LEU A 388 0.78 -1.68 -5.96
C LEU A 388 -0.46 -1.06 -5.31
N LEU A 389 -1.44 -0.67 -6.13
CA LEU A 389 -2.69 -0.07 -5.64
C LEU A 389 -3.60 -1.17 -5.05
N LYS A 390 -3.58 -1.33 -3.74
CA LYS A 390 -4.36 -2.35 -3.00
C LYS A 390 -5.86 -2.36 -3.30
N THR A 391 -6.44 -1.22 -3.61
CA THR A 391 -7.90 -1.07 -3.79
C THR A 391 -8.45 -1.54 -5.13
N LYS A 392 -7.58 -1.86 -6.10
CA LYS A 392 -7.98 -2.21 -7.47
C LYS A 392 -7.43 -3.55 -7.96
N ASP A 393 -6.58 -4.21 -7.17
CA ASP A 393 -5.84 -5.37 -7.63
C ASP A 393 -6.24 -6.62 -6.85
N SER A 394 -7.24 -7.34 -7.35
CA SER A 394 -7.65 -8.66 -6.84
C SER A 394 -6.49 -9.66 -6.87
N PHE A 395 -5.52 -9.46 -7.75
CA PHE A 395 -4.31 -10.26 -7.84
C PHE A 395 -3.43 -10.12 -6.58
N PHE A 396 -3.38 -8.93 -5.98
CA PHE A 396 -2.65 -8.72 -4.73
C PHE A 396 -3.20 -9.61 -3.59
N GLU A 397 -4.51 -9.68 -3.44
CA GLU A 397 -5.15 -10.53 -2.43
C GLU A 397 -4.90 -12.02 -2.72
N GLN A 398 -4.88 -12.40 -3.99
CA GLN A 398 -4.64 -13.78 -4.43
C GLN A 398 -3.24 -14.26 -4.04
N ILE A 399 -2.20 -13.43 -4.17
CA ILE A 399 -0.81 -13.79 -3.89
C ILE A 399 -0.34 -13.45 -2.47
N SER A 400 -1.18 -12.82 -1.66
CA SER A 400 -0.88 -12.46 -0.28
C SER A 400 -0.78 -13.68 0.64
N HIS A 401 0.08 -13.57 1.65
CA HIS A 401 0.28 -14.60 2.65
C HIS A 401 -0.84 -14.60 3.70
N GLN A 402 -1.19 -15.77 4.22
CA GLN A 402 -2.23 -15.95 5.25
C GLN A 402 -1.67 -16.34 6.63
N GLY A 403 -0.34 -16.33 6.79
CA GLY A 403 0.32 -16.73 8.03
C GLY A 403 1.03 -18.09 7.91
N ILE A 404 1.83 -18.41 8.92
CA ILE A 404 2.65 -19.64 8.97
C ILE A 404 1.80 -20.90 9.03
N GLU A 405 0.65 -20.84 9.71
CA GLU A 405 -0.24 -22.00 9.87
C GLU A 405 -0.77 -22.54 8.54
N GLY A 406 -0.88 -21.67 7.52
CA GLY A 406 -1.28 -22.03 6.17
C GLY A 406 -0.15 -22.56 5.27
N LEU A 407 1.10 -22.61 5.75
CA LEU A 407 2.23 -23.09 4.96
C LEU A 407 2.31 -24.61 4.94
N ASP A 408 2.28 -25.17 3.74
CA ASP A 408 2.51 -26.61 3.56
C ASP A 408 4.00 -26.94 3.73
N LYS A 409 4.32 -27.78 4.71
CA LYS A 409 5.69 -28.25 4.99
C LYS A 409 6.31 -29.01 3.83
N THR A 410 5.51 -29.52 2.89
CA THR A 410 5.99 -30.26 1.72
C THR A 410 6.21 -29.36 0.50
N SER A 411 5.85 -28.07 0.59
CA SER A 411 6.10 -27.09 -0.47
C SER A 411 7.60 -26.86 -0.70
N PRO A 412 8.08 -26.79 -1.94
CA PRO A 412 9.47 -26.44 -2.23
C PRO A 412 9.84 -25.04 -1.67
N PHE A 413 8.84 -24.18 -1.47
CA PHE A 413 9.04 -22.83 -0.95
C PHE A 413 9.07 -22.75 0.58
N TYR A 414 8.70 -23.82 1.31
CA TYR A 414 8.58 -23.79 2.77
C TYR A 414 9.81 -23.23 3.50
N GLN A 415 11.02 -23.60 3.09
CA GLN A 415 12.26 -23.16 3.73
C GLN A 415 12.66 -21.72 3.37
N VAL A 416 12.17 -21.22 2.25
CA VAL A 416 12.52 -19.89 1.71
C VAL A 416 11.38 -18.90 1.82
N ASP A 417 10.26 -19.32 2.39
CA ASP A 417 9.08 -18.48 2.57
C ASP A 417 9.39 -17.25 3.44
N PHE A 418 8.86 -16.10 3.03
CA PHE A 418 9.19 -14.83 3.65
C PHE A 418 8.66 -14.69 5.08
N VAL A 419 7.47 -15.19 5.40
CA VAL A 419 6.92 -15.13 6.76
C VAL A 419 7.75 -16.02 7.69
N ARG A 420 8.21 -17.18 7.21
CA ARG A 420 9.13 -18.04 7.96
C ARG A 420 10.50 -17.40 8.15
N ARG A 421 11.04 -16.73 7.12
CA ARG A 421 12.29 -15.95 7.25
C ARG A 421 12.16 -14.88 8.33
N GLN A 422 11.02 -14.18 8.37
CA GLN A 422 10.72 -13.18 9.39
C GLN A 422 10.69 -13.76 10.80
N GLU A 423 10.10 -14.95 10.99
CA GLU A 423 10.11 -15.63 12.29
C GLU A 423 11.54 -15.91 12.79
N VAL A 424 12.41 -16.42 11.92
CA VAL A 424 13.82 -16.69 12.23
C VAL A 424 14.57 -15.38 12.50
N ALA A 425 14.37 -14.38 11.67
CA ALA A 425 14.99 -13.07 11.81
C ALA A 425 14.58 -12.38 13.14
N THR A 426 13.30 -12.47 13.51
CA THR A 426 12.77 -11.92 14.76
C THR A 426 13.47 -12.51 16.01
N LYS A 427 13.73 -13.83 16.00
CA LYS A 427 14.43 -14.48 17.12
C LYS A 427 15.87 -13.96 17.28
N ASN A 428 16.49 -13.55 16.19
CA ASN A 428 17.88 -13.06 16.16
C ASN A 428 18.00 -11.53 16.23
N ALA A 429 16.90 -10.80 16.03
CA ALA A 429 16.90 -9.34 16.05
C ALA A 429 17.30 -8.75 17.41
N ASP A 430 17.93 -7.60 17.37
CA ASP A 430 18.20 -6.75 18.54
C ASP A 430 17.00 -5.85 18.80
N ILE A 431 16.45 -5.28 17.73
CA ILE A 431 15.24 -4.45 17.75
C ILE A 431 14.22 -4.99 16.74
N VAL A 432 12.99 -5.19 17.18
CA VAL A 432 11.85 -5.53 16.34
C VAL A 432 10.94 -4.32 16.23
N ILE A 433 10.70 -3.82 15.03
CA ILE A 433 9.79 -2.71 14.78
C ILE A 433 8.48 -3.26 14.22
N THR A 434 7.36 -2.88 14.81
CA THR A 434 6.04 -3.30 14.36
C THR A 434 5.03 -2.17 14.46
N ASN A 435 3.83 -2.33 13.90
CA ASN A 435 2.73 -1.42 14.18
C ASN A 435 1.88 -1.91 15.35
N GLN A 436 1.13 -1.00 15.96
CA GLN A 436 0.29 -1.30 17.13
C GLN A 436 -0.79 -2.34 16.80
N SER A 437 -1.32 -2.36 15.57
CA SER A 437 -2.30 -3.38 15.14
C SER A 437 -1.70 -4.78 15.08
N TYR A 438 -0.46 -4.91 14.59
CA TYR A 438 0.26 -6.18 14.61
C TYR A 438 0.51 -6.64 16.05
N LEU A 439 0.97 -5.73 16.90
CA LEU A 439 1.21 -6.03 18.30
C LEU A 439 -0.04 -6.59 19.01
N LEU A 440 -1.22 -6.01 18.78
CA LEU A 440 -2.48 -6.48 19.37
C LEU A 440 -2.81 -7.93 18.98
N ASN A 441 -2.47 -8.33 17.74
CA ASN A 441 -2.72 -9.67 17.25
C ASN A 441 -1.67 -10.70 17.65
N HIS A 442 -0.42 -10.27 17.83
CA HIS A 442 0.77 -11.13 17.86
C HIS A 442 1.64 -10.93 19.11
N ALA A 443 1.12 -10.30 20.18
CA ALA A 443 1.90 -10.08 21.40
C ALA A 443 2.46 -11.37 22.00
N SER A 444 1.77 -12.49 21.83
CA SER A 444 2.20 -13.80 22.31
C SER A 444 3.49 -14.31 21.64
N ASP A 445 3.77 -13.88 20.41
CA ASP A 445 4.95 -14.29 19.66
C ASP A 445 6.25 -13.74 20.28
N PHE A 446 6.13 -12.66 21.08
CA PHE A 446 7.25 -12.00 21.74
C PHE A 446 7.55 -12.51 23.15
N VAL A 447 6.70 -13.38 23.72
CA VAL A 447 6.86 -13.88 25.11
C VAL A 447 8.21 -14.54 25.32
N SER A 448 8.64 -15.38 24.37
CA SER A 448 9.91 -16.10 24.45
C SER A 448 11.15 -15.21 24.39
N LEU A 449 10.98 -13.94 24.01
CA LEU A 449 12.09 -12.99 23.85
C LEU A 449 12.42 -12.26 25.14
N GLY A 450 11.53 -12.23 26.16
CA GLY A 450 11.71 -11.43 27.37
C GLY A 450 11.91 -9.93 27.07
N ALA A 451 11.26 -9.42 26.04
CA ALA A 451 11.56 -8.14 25.43
C ALA A 451 11.08 -6.94 26.27
N LEU A 452 11.78 -5.80 26.11
CA LEU A 452 11.27 -4.47 26.48
C LEU A 452 10.31 -4.01 25.36
N LEU A 453 9.11 -3.57 25.73
CA LEU A 453 8.14 -2.98 24.81
C LEU A 453 8.21 -1.46 24.87
N ILE A 454 8.32 -0.82 23.71
CA ILE A 454 8.18 0.62 23.53
C ILE A 454 6.94 0.88 22.67
N LEU A 455 6.01 1.66 23.20
CA LEU A 455 4.77 2.07 22.52
C LEU A 455 4.85 3.56 22.19
N ASP A 456 5.04 3.89 20.92
CA ASP A 456 5.00 5.27 20.46
C ASP A 456 3.55 5.70 20.18
N GLU A 457 3.21 6.95 20.51
CA GLU A 457 1.85 7.52 20.45
C GLU A 457 0.81 6.58 21.09
N ALA A 458 1.05 6.22 22.34
CA ALA A 458 0.29 5.20 23.09
C ALA A 458 -1.21 5.50 23.21
N GLN A 459 -1.66 6.76 23.04
CA GLN A 459 -3.08 7.12 23.03
C GLN A 459 -3.86 6.42 21.91
N HIS A 460 -3.23 6.10 20.76
CA HIS A 460 -3.87 5.37 19.67
C HIS A 460 -4.22 3.92 20.05
N LEU A 461 -3.51 3.37 21.02
CA LEU A 461 -3.76 2.00 21.47
C LEU A 461 -5.14 1.85 22.12
N ILE A 462 -5.68 2.93 22.71
CA ILE A 462 -7.02 2.96 23.30
C ILE A 462 -8.09 2.63 22.25
N ASP A 463 -8.08 3.37 21.15
CA ASP A 463 -9.04 3.21 20.07
C ASP A 463 -8.84 1.89 19.32
N LEU A 464 -7.59 1.50 19.14
CA LEU A 464 -7.24 0.23 18.51
C LEU A 464 -7.70 -0.97 19.36
N ALA A 465 -7.48 -0.97 20.67
CA ALA A 465 -7.92 -2.04 21.55
C ALA A 465 -9.45 -2.16 21.56
N ALA A 466 -10.16 -1.03 21.57
CA ALA A 466 -11.61 -1.02 21.48
C ALA A 466 -12.09 -1.57 20.12
N SER A 467 -11.45 -1.19 19.01
CA SER A 467 -11.79 -1.68 17.68
C SER A 467 -11.40 -3.13 17.45
N TYR A 468 -10.31 -3.58 18.01
CA TYR A 468 -9.82 -4.96 17.91
C TYR A 468 -10.78 -5.97 18.55
N ASN A 469 -11.37 -5.59 19.66
CA ASN A 469 -12.40 -6.40 20.33
C ASN A 469 -13.78 -6.31 19.66
N ARG A 470 -13.90 -5.51 18.57
CA ARG A 470 -15.13 -5.44 17.79
C ARG A 470 -15.19 -6.62 16.83
N GLN A 471 -16.18 -7.45 17.02
CA GLN A 471 -16.53 -8.51 16.11
C GLN A 471 -17.75 -8.07 15.27
N VAL A 472 -17.74 -8.35 13.99
CA VAL A 472 -18.79 -7.92 13.07
C VAL A 472 -19.28 -9.13 12.30
N LEU A 473 -20.56 -9.45 12.42
CA LEU A 473 -21.24 -10.41 11.58
C LEU A 473 -21.98 -9.64 10.48
N ASP A 474 -21.46 -9.65 9.26
CA ASP A 474 -22.05 -8.99 8.09
C ASP A 474 -22.88 -10.00 7.28
N LEU A 475 -24.21 -9.96 7.44
CA LEU A 475 -25.12 -10.93 6.83
C LEU A 475 -25.21 -10.78 5.31
N ASP A 476 -25.09 -9.56 4.81
CA ASP A 476 -25.12 -9.29 3.36
C ASP A 476 -23.79 -9.65 2.69
N ALA A 477 -22.67 -9.52 3.36
CA ALA A 477 -21.38 -9.99 2.86
C ALA A 477 -21.38 -11.52 2.71
N ILE A 478 -21.92 -12.26 3.69
CA ILE A 478 -22.08 -13.72 3.59
C ILE A 478 -22.93 -14.10 2.38
N LYS A 479 -24.05 -13.40 2.18
CA LYS A 479 -24.91 -13.61 1.01
C LYS A 479 -24.16 -13.41 -0.31
N ILE A 480 -23.49 -12.28 -0.47
CA ILE A 480 -22.76 -11.94 -1.70
C ILE A 480 -21.69 -13.01 -2.00
N LEU A 481 -21.01 -13.49 -0.98
CA LEU A 481 -19.99 -14.53 -1.14
C LEU A 481 -20.61 -15.89 -1.48
N ALA A 482 -21.77 -16.25 -0.86
CA ALA A 482 -22.50 -17.45 -1.20
C ALA A 482 -22.98 -17.44 -2.66
N ASP A 483 -23.58 -16.33 -3.11
CA ASP A 483 -23.97 -16.14 -4.51
C ASP A 483 -22.78 -16.27 -5.46
N SER A 484 -21.64 -15.64 -5.11
CA SER A 484 -20.42 -15.71 -5.93
C SER A 484 -19.89 -17.13 -6.06
N LEU A 485 -19.92 -17.91 -4.99
CA LEU A 485 -19.55 -19.34 -4.99
C LEU A 485 -20.50 -20.16 -5.88
N LEU A 486 -21.82 -19.97 -5.74
CA LEU A 486 -22.81 -20.66 -6.56
C LEU A 486 -22.66 -20.32 -8.04
N VAL A 487 -22.53 -19.05 -8.38
CA VAL A 487 -22.29 -18.59 -9.76
C VAL A 487 -21.01 -19.22 -10.33
N LYS A 488 -19.91 -19.25 -9.55
CA LYS A 488 -18.66 -19.86 -9.99
C LYS A 488 -18.78 -21.37 -10.24
N MET A 489 -19.57 -22.06 -9.42
CA MET A 489 -19.82 -23.49 -9.55
C MET A 489 -20.76 -23.82 -10.73
N GLU A 490 -21.72 -22.95 -11.03
CA GLU A 490 -22.72 -23.14 -12.07
C GLU A 490 -22.34 -22.58 -13.45
N SER A 491 -21.26 -21.78 -13.52
CA SER A 491 -20.81 -21.16 -14.76
C SER A 491 -20.46 -22.22 -15.79
N GLN A 492 -21.00 -22.06 -17.00
CA GLN A 492 -20.74 -22.93 -18.17
C GLN A 492 -19.79 -22.22 -19.16
N VAL A 493 -19.24 -21.08 -18.83
CA VAL A 493 -18.36 -20.31 -19.71
C VAL A 493 -16.94 -20.84 -19.56
N SER A 494 -16.43 -21.51 -20.59
CA SER A 494 -15.10 -22.11 -20.77
C SER A 494 -14.81 -23.40 -19.98
N LEU A 495 -14.71 -23.40 -18.68
CA LEU A 495 -14.51 -24.60 -17.83
C LEU A 495 -15.50 -24.59 -16.68
N SER A 496 -16.11 -25.73 -16.37
CA SER A 496 -17.12 -25.85 -15.32
C SER A 496 -16.71 -26.87 -14.27
N PHE A 497 -17.29 -26.76 -13.05
CA PHE A 497 -17.15 -27.78 -12.02
C PHE A 497 -17.69 -29.16 -12.49
N GLU A 498 -18.60 -29.21 -13.45
CA GLU A 498 -19.05 -30.45 -14.05
C GLU A 498 -17.95 -31.16 -14.84
N GLN A 499 -17.04 -30.40 -15.47
CA GLN A 499 -15.87 -30.99 -16.13
C GLN A 499 -14.86 -31.54 -15.10
N LEU A 500 -14.67 -30.89 -13.95
CA LEU A 500 -13.89 -31.46 -12.85
C LEU A 500 -14.47 -32.75 -12.31
N VAL A 501 -15.79 -32.92 -12.38
CA VAL A 501 -16.48 -34.21 -12.08
C VAL A 501 -16.23 -35.20 -13.19
N ALA A 502 -16.30 -34.80 -14.45
CA ALA A 502 -16.08 -35.67 -15.60
C ALA A 502 -14.65 -36.21 -15.70
N THR A 503 -13.67 -35.39 -15.33
CA THR A 503 -12.23 -35.78 -15.26
C THR A 503 -11.90 -36.62 -14.02
N GLY A 504 -12.85 -36.79 -13.10
CA GLY A 504 -12.68 -37.57 -11.87
C GLY A 504 -11.90 -36.85 -10.77
N PHE A 505 -11.62 -35.58 -10.96
CA PHE A 505 -10.97 -34.75 -9.92
C PHE A 505 -11.81 -34.65 -8.65
N MET A 506 -13.12 -34.47 -8.80
CA MET A 506 -14.07 -34.54 -7.70
C MET A 506 -15.25 -35.48 -8.02
N THR A 507 -15.88 -36.01 -6.96
CA THR A 507 -17.09 -36.86 -7.16
C THR A 507 -18.32 -35.99 -7.36
N ARG A 508 -19.28 -36.49 -8.15
CA ARG A 508 -20.59 -35.82 -8.33
C ARG A 508 -21.30 -35.59 -7.00
N TYR A 509 -21.15 -36.52 -6.07
CA TYR A 509 -21.69 -36.42 -4.73
C TYR A 509 -21.06 -35.21 -3.98
N SER A 510 -19.74 -35.08 -3.96
CA SER A 510 -19.06 -33.94 -3.31
C SER A 510 -19.46 -32.59 -3.91
N TYR A 511 -19.52 -32.48 -5.23
CA TYR A 511 -20.03 -31.33 -5.95
C TYR A 511 -21.44 -30.92 -5.50
N GLN A 512 -22.38 -31.89 -5.52
CA GLN A 512 -23.75 -31.61 -5.09
C GLN A 512 -23.86 -31.24 -3.61
N GLN A 513 -23.08 -31.87 -2.75
CA GLN A 513 -23.06 -31.54 -1.31
C GLN A 513 -22.54 -30.14 -1.03
N ILE A 514 -21.46 -29.75 -1.69
CA ILE A 514 -20.92 -28.39 -1.57
C ILE A 514 -21.97 -27.35 -2.02
N LYS A 515 -22.56 -27.57 -3.19
CA LYS A 515 -23.62 -26.70 -3.72
C LYS A 515 -24.81 -26.64 -2.76
N HIS A 516 -25.27 -27.77 -2.27
CA HIS A 516 -26.41 -27.85 -1.35
C HIS A 516 -26.17 -27.10 -0.04
N TYR A 517 -25.02 -27.30 0.62
CA TYR A 517 -24.76 -26.61 1.88
C TYR A 517 -24.53 -25.11 1.66
N THR A 518 -23.94 -24.67 0.55
CA THR A 518 -23.85 -23.27 0.18
C THR A 518 -25.24 -22.65 0.00
N GLN A 519 -26.14 -23.31 -0.68
CA GLN A 519 -27.55 -22.86 -0.83
C GLN A 519 -28.30 -22.82 0.49
N VAL A 520 -28.10 -23.82 1.37
CA VAL A 520 -28.71 -23.82 2.70
C VAL A 520 -28.25 -22.60 3.51
N ILE A 521 -26.96 -22.29 3.49
CA ILE A 521 -26.42 -21.12 4.19
C ILE A 521 -27.00 -19.85 3.59
N ASP A 522 -27.01 -19.71 2.27
CA ASP A 522 -27.53 -18.55 1.57
C ASP A 522 -28.98 -18.23 1.98
N HIS A 523 -29.86 -19.19 1.89
CA HIS A 523 -31.27 -19.03 2.24
C HIS A 523 -31.48 -18.77 3.74
N SER A 524 -30.83 -19.56 4.60
CA SER A 524 -31.01 -19.44 6.04
C SER A 524 -30.45 -18.13 6.59
N VAL A 525 -29.32 -17.61 6.06
CA VAL A 525 -28.78 -16.31 6.44
C VAL A 525 -29.75 -15.18 6.08
N MET A 526 -30.37 -15.25 4.90
CA MET A 526 -31.35 -14.24 4.48
C MET A 526 -32.65 -14.28 5.28
N ASP A 527 -33.05 -15.46 5.73
CA ASP A 527 -34.21 -15.60 6.63
C ASP A 527 -33.87 -14.96 8.00
N VAL A 528 -32.72 -15.27 8.58
CA VAL A 528 -32.28 -14.65 9.84
C VAL A 528 -32.14 -13.14 9.69
N ARG A 529 -31.57 -12.64 8.59
CA ARG A 529 -31.47 -11.21 8.28
C ARG A 529 -32.86 -10.53 8.26
N SER A 530 -33.81 -11.14 7.55
CA SER A 530 -35.16 -10.58 7.44
C SER A 530 -35.85 -10.53 8.79
N ARG A 531 -35.68 -11.58 9.61
CA ARG A 531 -36.24 -11.64 10.98
C ARG A 531 -35.58 -10.64 11.92
N LEU A 532 -34.25 -10.41 11.81
CA LEU A 532 -33.56 -9.36 12.57
C LEU A 532 -34.10 -7.97 12.23
N ILE A 533 -34.31 -7.67 10.95
CA ILE A 533 -34.92 -6.40 10.53
C ILE A 533 -36.34 -6.28 11.09
N GLN A 534 -37.17 -7.33 10.95
CA GLN A 534 -38.54 -7.31 11.41
C GLN A 534 -38.64 -7.17 12.94
N TYR A 535 -37.73 -7.78 13.68
CA TYR A 535 -37.77 -7.82 15.14
C TYR A 535 -37.25 -6.53 15.76
N PHE A 536 -36.17 -5.94 15.21
CA PHE A 536 -35.45 -4.82 15.80
C PHE A 536 -35.67 -3.47 15.11
N TYR A 537 -35.83 -3.43 13.76
CA TYR A 537 -36.00 -2.18 13.02
C TYR A 537 -37.47 -1.80 12.93
N ARG A 538 -37.83 -0.68 13.58
CA ARG A 538 -39.11 0.00 13.39
C ARG A 538 -38.92 1.13 12.35
N LYS A 539 -40.04 1.58 11.73
CA LYS A 539 -40.01 2.60 10.66
C LYS A 539 -39.24 3.90 11.00
N GLU A 540 -39.11 4.23 12.28
CA GLU A 540 -38.46 5.45 12.78
C GLU A 540 -37.05 5.20 13.38
N ALA A 541 -36.52 4.00 13.31
CA ALA A 541 -35.20 3.70 13.85
C ALA A 541 -34.10 4.28 12.94
N GLY A 542 -33.12 4.91 13.54
CA GLY A 542 -31.89 5.34 12.84
C GLY A 542 -31.10 4.20 12.21
N ASN A 543 -30.01 4.48 11.58
CA ASN A 543 -29.16 3.46 10.95
C ASN A 543 -28.50 2.49 11.95
N GLU A 544 -28.43 2.85 13.24
CA GLU A 544 -27.88 2.03 14.31
C GLU A 544 -28.88 1.82 15.44
N ILE A 545 -28.95 0.59 15.94
CA ILE A 545 -29.82 0.21 17.06
C ILE A 545 -29.02 -0.57 18.07
N TYR A 546 -28.92 -0.04 19.31
CA TYR A 546 -28.30 -0.76 20.41
C TYR A 546 -29.22 -1.87 20.96
N LEU A 547 -28.65 -3.05 21.12
CA LEU A 547 -29.37 -4.23 21.58
C LEU A 547 -29.00 -4.54 23.03
N SER A 548 -30.00 -4.71 23.90
CA SER A 548 -29.74 -5.34 25.20
C SER A 548 -29.50 -6.85 25.00
N ASN A 549 -28.58 -7.42 25.77
CA ASN A 549 -28.26 -8.84 25.72
C ASN A 549 -29.52 -9.72 25.91
N ASN A 550 -30.46 -9.29 26.74
CA ASN A 550 -31.73 -10.01 26.94
C ASN A 550 -32.58 -10.05 25.67
N LYS A 551 -32.64 -8.99 24.90
CA LYS A 551 -33.39 -8.94 23.62
C LYS A 551 -32.73 -9.80 22.57
N LEU A 552 -31.37 -9.72 22.48
CA LEU A 552 -30.63 -10.57 21.54
C LEU A 552 -30.78 -12.04 21.90
N ARG A 553 -30.67 -12.40 23.19
CA ARG A 553 -30.88 -13.77 23.67
C ARG A 553 -32.31 -14.27 23.38
N GLY A 554 -33.31 -13.42 23.59
CA GLY A 554 -34.69 -13.75 23.25
C GLY A 554 -34.85 -14.05 21.75
N PHE A 555 -34.24 -13.26 20.89
CA PHE A 555 -34.20 -13.47 19.45
C PHE A 555 -33.52 -14.79 19.07
N VAL A 556 -32.30 -15.05 19.61
CA VAL A 556 -31.55 -16.27 19.31
C VAL A 556 -32.31 -17.53 19.78
N LYS A 557 -32.94 -17.49 20.97
CA LYS A 557 -33.79 -18.61 21.45
C LYS A 557 -34.98 -18.86 20.56
N ALA A 558 -35.64 -17.80 20.06
CA ALA A 558 -36.80 -17.91 19.19
C ALA A 558 -36.44 -18.49 17.81
N HIS A 559 -35.19 -18.29 17.36
CA HIS A 559 -34.69 -18.72 16.03
C HIS A 559 -33.53 -19.72 16.12
N LEU A 560 -33.45 -20.47 17.19
CA LEU A 560 -32.34 -21.40 17.45
C LEU A 560 -32.20 -22.48 16.38
N GLY A 561 -33.31 -22.92 15.81
CA GLY A 561 -33.31 -23.95 14.77
C GLY A 561 -32.60 -23.49 13.50
N GLU A 562 -32.94 -22.30 13.01
CA GLU A 562 -32.32 -21.70 11.83
C GLU A 562 -30.83 -21.36 12.05
N ILE A 563 -30.47 -20.84 13.21
CA ILE A 563 -29.08 -20.52 13.57
C ILE A 563 -28.24 -21.80 13.58
N LYS A 564 -28.72 -22.86 14.24
CA LYS A 564 -28.01 -24.16 14.27
C LYS A 564 -27.95 -24.85 12.89
N GLN A 565 -28.92 -24.62 12.03
CA GLN A 565 -28.89 -25.15 10.67
C GLN A 565 -27.73 -24.53 9.87
N ILE A 566 -27.46 -23.23 10.06
CA ILE A 566 -26.33 -22.56 9.42
C ILE A 566 -25.01 -23.09 9.98
N GLU A 567 -24.88 -23.26 11.29
CA GLU A 567 -23.68 -23.81 11.92
C GLU A 567 -23.38 -25.23 11.41
N PHE A 568 -24.39 -26.08 11.34
CA PHE A 568 -24.25 -27.43 10.81
C PHE A 568 -23.83 -27.43 9.34
N ALA A 569 -24.50 -26.62 8.50
CA ALA A 569 -24.16 -26.51 7.09
C ALA A 569 -22.74 -25.99 6.88
N PHE A 570 -22.31 -25.03 7.67
CA PHE A 570 -20.97 -24.48 7.63
C PHE A 570 -19.90 -25.51 8.00
N GLU A 571 -20.08 -26.25 9.08
CA GLU A 571 -19.17 -27.32 9.48
C GLU A 571 -19.00 -28.38 8.38
N LYS A 572 -20.10 -28.78 7.76
CA LYS A 572 -20.07 -29.74 6.63
C LYS A 572 -19.34 -29.16 5.41
N LEU A 573 -19.60 -27.91 5.09
CA LEU A 573 -18.96 -27.22 3.97
C LEU A 573 -17.45 -27.06 4.18
N LEU A 574 -17.03 -26.68 5.39
CA LEU A 574 -15.61 -26.60 5.76
C LEU A 574 -14.89 -27.94 5.51
N ASN A 575 -15.46 -29.04 6.00
CA ASN A 575 -14.86 -30.37 5.83
C ASN A 575 -14.77 -30.79 4.36
N LEU A 576 -15.77 -30.48 3.56
CA LEU A 576 -15.76 -30.79 2.12
C LEU A 576 -14.73 -29.97 1.37
N ASN A 577 -14.67 -28.66 1.64
CA ASN A 577 -13.73 -27.74 1.00
C ASN A 577 -12.29 -28.05 1.38
N SER A 578 -11.99 -28.36 2.65
CA SER A 578 -10.65 -28.76 3.08
C SER A 578 -10.15 -30.03 2.40
N LYS A 579 -11.02 -31.02 2.18
CA LYS A 579 -10.69 -32.23 1.44
C LYS A 579 -10.41 -31.94 -0.04
N LEU A 580 -11.22 -31.07 -0.66
CA LEU A 580 -11.05 -30.68 -2.05
C LEU A 580 -9.76 -29.86 -2.24
N GLU A 581 -9.47 -28.94 -1.33
CA GLU A 581 -8.24 -28.13 -1.31
C GLU A 581 -6.99 -29.00 -1.17
N GLY A 582 -7.00 -29.98 -0.27
CA GLY A 582 -5.91 -30.94 -0.14
C GLY A 582 -5.65 -31.73 -1.43
N LYS A 583 -6.71 -32.14 -2.16
CA LYS A 583 -6.57 -32.76 -3.48
C LYS A 583 -6.03 -31.80 -4.52
N PHE A 584 -6.47 -30.55 -4.51
CA PHE A 584 -6.00 -29.51 -5.41
C PHE A 584 -4.51 -29.28 -5.26
N ILE A 585 -4.03 -29.07 -4.02
CA ILE A 585 -2.61 -28.87 -3.72
C ILE A 585 -1.76 -30.05 -4.23
N GLN A 586 -2.21 -31.28 -4.01
CA GLN A 586 -1.48 -32.47 -4.48
C GLN A 586 -1.46 -32.60 -6.00
N ALA A 587 -2.58 -32.31 -6.68
CA ALA A 587 -2.68 -32.41 -8.13
C ALA A 587 -1.87 -31.30 -8.82
N SER A 588 -1.91 -30.08 -8.32
CA SER A 588 -1.12 -28.94 -8.81
C SER A 588 0.38 -29.24 -8.72
N ARG A 589 0.86 -29.81 -7.61
CA ARG A 589 2.27 -30.23 -7.46
C ARG A 589 2.71 -31.28 -8.46
N LYS A 590 1.82 -32.23 -8.76
CA LYS A 590 2.08 -33.29 -9.75
C LYS A 590 1.90 -32.83 -11.19
N GLN A 591 1.51 -31.56 -11.41
CA GLN A 591 1.15 -31.02 -12.72
C GLN A 591 0.06 -31.86 -13.42
N ALA A 592 -0.88 -32.39 -12.64
CA ALA A 592 -1.92 -33.26 -13.10
C ALA A 592 -3.20 -32.49 -13.52
N LEU A 593 -3.22 -31.18 -13.41
CA LEU A 593 -4.30 -30.31 -13.82
C LEU A 593 -3.90 -29.46 -15.02
N THR A 594 -4.85 -29.13 -15.86
CA THR A 594 -4.66 -28.12 -16.90
C THR A 594 -4.59 -26.72 -16.29
N GLN A 595 -4.02 -25.78 -17.03
CA GLN A 595 -3.91 -24.40 -16.60
C GLN A 595 -5.29 -23.78 -16.28
N GLU A 596 -6.32 -24.15 -17.02
CA GLU A 596 -7.69 -23.68 -16.83
C GLU A 596 -8.31 -24.29 -15.56
N GLU A 597 -8.09 -25.58 -15.29
CA GLU A 597 -8.56 -26.26 -14.07
C GLU A 597 -7.92 -25.68 -12.82
N GLU A 598 -6.61 -25.41 -12.85
CA GLU A 598 -5.91 -24.74 -11.76
C GLU A 598 -6.49 -23.33 -11.51
N GLY A 599 -6.74 -22.55 -12.55
CA GLY A 599 -7.34 -21.22 -12.45
C GLY A 599 -8.72 -21.24 -11.82
N LEU A 600 -9.60 -22.14 -12.28
CA LEU A 600 -10.95 -22.29 -11.74
C LEU A 600 -10.93 -22.62 -10.24
N LEU A 601 -10.08 -23.57 -9.83
CA LEU A 601 -9.98 -24.01 -8.44
C LEU A 601 -9.36 -22.92 -7.54
N LEU A 602 -8.37 -22.20 -8.00
CA LEU A 602 -7.78 -21.07 -7.26
C LEU A 602 -8.78 -19.95 -7.00
N ASP A 603 -9.52 -19.54 -8.01
CA ASP A 603 -10.57 -18.55 -7.87
C ASP A 603 -11.66 -19.02 -6.88
N TYR A 604 -12.03 -20.31 -6.99
CA TYR A 604 -12.99 -20.90 -6.07
C TYR A 604 -12.50 -20.88 -4.61
N PHE A 605 -11.24 -21.31 -4.35
CA PHE A 605 -10.71 -21.32 -2.99
C PHE A 605 -10.45 -19.92 -2.43
N THR A 606 -10.21 -18.93 -3.28
CA THR A 606 -10.16 -17.52 -2.86
C THR A 606 -11.51 -17.06 -2.29
N LEU A 607 -12.60 -17.39 -3.00
CA LEU A 607 -13.96 -17.13 -2.52
C LEU A 607 -14.29 -17.93 -1.26
N VAL A 608 -13.93 -19.21 -1.21
CA VAL A 608 -14.12 -20.08 -0.02
C VAL A 608 -13.41 -19.50 1.21
N THR A 609 -12.20 -19.02 1.07
CA THR A 609 -11.46 -18.41 2.18
C THR A 609 -12.18 -17.18 2.72
N SER A 610 -12.63 -16.29 1.84
CA SER A 610 -13.38 -15.09 2.23
C SER A 610 -14.72 -15.46 2.88
N PHE A 611 -15.41 -16.42 2.32
CA PHE A 611 -16.69 -16.92 2.84
C PHE A 611 -16.55 -17.55 4.24
N ASN A 612 -15.55 -18.39 4.43
CA ASN A 612 -15.26 -19.01 5.73
C ASN A 612 -14.93 -17.97 6.80
N LYS A 613 -14.17 -16.93 6.43
CA LYS A 613 -13.82 -15.81 7.33
C LYS A 613 -15.07 -15.10 7.84
N GLU A 614 -15.98 -14.70 6.93
CA GLU A 614 -17.21 -14.02 7.31
C GLU A 614 -18.13 -14.95 8.12
N LEU A 615 -18.26 -16.20 7.72
CA LEU A 615 -19.14 -17.16 8.38
C LEU A 615 -18.63 -17.58 9.75
N SER A 616 -17.32 -17.53 10.01
CA SER A 616 -16.75 -17.83 11.32
C SER A 616 -17.28 -16.89 12.42
N GLN A 617 -17.71 -15.67 12.05
CA GLN A 617 -18.32 -14.71 12.97
C GLN A 617 -19.73 -15.15 13.42
N TRP A 618 -20.31 -16.18 12.79
CA TRP A 618 -21.62 -16.72 13.18
C TRP A 618 -21.65 -17.25 14.61
N SER A 619 -20.52 -17.74 15.10
CA SER A 619 -20.33 -18.18 16.49
C SER A 619 -20.67 -17.12 17.54
N GLN A 620 -20.72 -15.82 17.16
CA GLN A 620 -21.14 -14.75 18.06
C GLN A 620 -22.61 -14.82 18.46
N LEU A 621 -23.43 -15.57 17.73
CA LEU A 621 -24.84 -15.84 18.07
C LEU A 621 -25.00 -17.04 19.01
N ASP A 622 -23.91 -17.64 19.50
CA ASP A 622 -23.98 -18.70 20.52
C ASP A 622 -24.55 -18.18 21.83
N LEU A 623 -25.50 -18.93 22.41
CA LEU A 623 -26.19 -18.53 23.63
C LEU A 623 -25.27 -18.46 24.86
N GLU A 624 -24.30 -19.37 24.95
CA GLU A 624 -23.36 -19.40 26.09
C GLU A 624 -22.43 -18.19 26.02
N LEU A 625 -22.01 -17.84 24.81
CA LEU A 625 -21.18 -16.67 24.59
C LEU A 625 -21.93 -15.37 24.92
N ILE A 626 -23.20 -15.27 24.54
CA ILE A 626 -24.05 -14.11 24.87
C ILE A 626 -24.28 -14.04 26.40
N GLU A 627 -24.39 -15.14 27.09
CA GLU A 627 -24.55 -15.20 28.55
C GLU A 627 -23.27 -14.78 29.29
N THR A 628 -22.12 -15.24 28.85
CA THR A 628 -20.83 -14.90 29.48
C THR A 628 -20.42 -13.45 29.29
N LYS A 629 -20.81 -12.83 28.18
CA LYS A 629 -20.54 -11.42 27.86
C LYS A 629 -21.49 -10.43 28.55
N GLN A 630 -22.40 -10.86 29.42
CA GLN A 630 -23.49 -10.03 29.98
C GLN A 630 -23.08 -8.73 30.67
N ASN A 631 -21.83 -8.60 31.14
CA ASN A 631 -21.44 -7.46 31.99
C ASN A 631 -20.38 -6.53 31.37
N LYS A 632 -19.84 -6.82 30.17
CA LYS A 632 -18.69 -6.06 29.61
C LYS A 632 -18.83 -5.66 28.14
N GLY A 633 -19.91 -6.05 27.42
CA GLY A 633 -20.02 -5.83 25.98
C GLY A 633 -21.24 -5.03 25.57
N ILE A 634 -21.12 -4.33 24.46
CA ILE A 634 -22.22 -3.69 23.75
C ILE A 634 -22.49 -4.47 22.45
N THR A 635 -23.75 -4.68 22.17
CA THR A 635 -24.21 -5.24 20.88
C THR A 635 -25.10 -4.22 20.18
N TRP A 636 -24.86 -4.00 18.90
CA TRP A 636 -25.73 -3.12 18.10
C TRP A 636 -25.86 -3.63 16.67
N LEU A 637 -27.02 -3.36 16.09
CA LEU A 637 -27.28 -3.53 14.67
C LEU A 637 -26.96 -2.24 13.93
N SER A 638 -26.27 -2.33 12.81
CA SER A 638 -26.10 -1.24 11.87
C SER A 638 -26.63 -1.61 10.49
N LEU A 639 -27.46 -0.72 9.90
CA LEU A 639 -28.01 -0.89 8.56
C LEU A 639 -27.53 0.28 7.69
N ASN A 640 -26.61 0.00 6.80
CA ASN A 640 -26.17 0.99 5.82
C ASN A 640 -27.14 1.03 4.63
N ARG A 641 -27.85 2.15 4.47
CA ARG A 641 -28.86 2.36 3.41
C ARG A 641 -28.31 3.05 2.16
N SER A 642 -26.99 3.12 1.97
CA SER A 642 -26.43 3.76 0.77
C SER A 642 -26.80 3.00 -0.50
N GLN A 643 -27.34 3.69 -1.41
CA GLN A 643 -27.98 3.53 -2.74
C GLN A 643 -27.97 2.20 -3.49
N ALA A 644 -27.09 1.23 -3.23
CA ALA A 644 -27.05 -0.01 -4.03
C ALA A 644 -27.13 -1.29 -3.22
N ASN A 645 -26.60 -1.32 -1.99
CA ASN A 645 -26.54 -2.52 -1.16
C ASN A 645 -26.76 -2.17 0.32
N ALA A 646 -27.93 -2.44 0.85
CA ALA A 646 -28.23 -2.26 2.27
C ALA A 646 -27.54 -3.39 3.04
N HIS A 647 -26.44 -3.13 3.72
CA HIS A 647 -25.73 -4.08 4.56
C HIS A 647 -26.25 -4.05 5.99
N LEU A 648 -26.74 -5.22 6.46
CA LEU A 648 -27.07 -5.42 7.86
C LEU A 648 -25.90 -6.07 8.58
N ARG A 649 -25.38 -5.37 9.58
CA ARG A 649 -24.29 -5.85 10.42
C ARG A 649 -24.74 -5.98 11.87
N LEU A 650 -24.43 -7.11 12.47
CA LEU A 650 -24.50 -7.29 13.90
C LEU A 650 -23.10 -7.11 14.48
N ASN A 651 -22.96 -6.10 15.32
CA ASN A 651 -21.68 -5.69 15.87
C ASN A 651 -21.64 -6.05 17.36
N PHE A 652 -20.50 -6.59 17.77
CA PHE A 652 -20.18 -6.90 19.17
C PHE A 652 -18.92 -6.13 19.53
N GLY A 653 -18.95 -5.36 20.61
CA GLY A 653 -17.81 -4.58 21.09
C GLY A 653 -17.72 -4.60 22.60
N LEU A 654 -16.57 -4.30 23.15
CA LEU A 654 -16.41 -4.06 24.57
C LEU A 654 -16.63 -2.58 24.86
N LEU A 655 -17.30 -2.26 25.98
CA LEU A 655 -17.48 -0.90 26.45
C LEU A 655 -16.17 -0.23 26.88
N GLU A 656 -15.28 -1.04 27.42
CA GLU A 656 -13.98 -0.62 27.92
C GLU A 656 -12.94 -1.66 27.47
N GLY A 657 -11.80 -1.22 26.96
CA GLY A 657 -10.63 -2.06 26.71
C GLY A 657 -9.94 -2.52 28.00
N LYS A 658 -10.57 -2.27 29.15
CA LYS A 658 -10.06 -2.54 30.46
C LYS A 658 -9.72 -4.01 30.63
N ASP A 659 -8.60 -4.25 31.28
CA ASP A 659 -7.96 -5.57 31.50
C ASP A 659 -7.46 -6.25 30.21
N TYR A 660 -7.78 -5.73 29.02
CA TYR A 660 -7.31 -6.33 27.76
C TYR A 660 -5.84 -6.05 27.51
N LEU A 661 -5.43 -4.78 27.60
CA LEU A 661 -4.04 -4.38 27.35
C LEU A 661 -3.10 -4.95 28.40
N ALA A 662 -3.50 -4.91 29.68
CA ALA A 662 -2.71 -5.47 30.74
C ALA A 662 -2.50 -6.99 30.56
N THR A 663 -3.58 -7.74 30.29
CA THR A 663 -3.54 -9.22 30.25
C THR A 663 -2.96 -9.74 28.94
N ASN A 664 -3.38 -9.16 27.80
CA ASN A 664 -3.04 -9.71 26.49
C ASN A 664 -1.77 -9.11 25.90
N ILE A 665 -1.36 -7.90 26.32
CA ILE A 665 -0.20 -7.21 25.78
C ILE A 665 0.90 -7.07 26.85
N TYR A 666 0.68 -6.24 27.87
CA TYR A 666 1.77 -5.83 28.77
C TYR A 666 2.38 -6.99 29.55
N GLN A 667 1.58 -7.97 29.95
CA GLN A 667 2.08 -9.15 30.69
C GLN A 667 3.03 -10.02 29.84
N LYS A 668 3.04 -9.87 28.53
CA LYS A 668 3.90 -10.60 27.62
C LYS A 668 5.34 -10.04 27.55
N PHE A 669 5.55 -8.85 28.14
CA PHE A 669 6.82 -8.13 28.08
C PHE A 669 7.41 -7.94 29.48
N ALA A 670 8.73 -7.86 29.55
CA ALA A 670 9.43 -7.65 30.81
C ALA A 670 9.17 -6.26 31.39
N LYS A 671 9.20 -5.25 30.52
CA LYS A 671 8.94 -3.83 30.85
C LYS A 671 8.19 -3.16 29.68
N VAL A 672 7.45 -2.10 30.00
CA VAL A 672 6.64 -1.36 29.02
C VAL A 672 6.90 0.14 29.16
N ILE A 673 7.31 0.76 28.07
CA ILE A 673 7.48 2.20 27.91
C ILE A 673 6.35 2.72 27.02
N LEU A 674 5.58 3.68 27.51
CA LEU A 674 4.51 4.31 26.77
C LEU A 674 4.83 5.79 26.56
N LEU A 675 4.82 6.24 25.32
CA LEU A 675 5.09 7.63 24.94
C LEU A 675 3.95 8.20 24.11
N GLY A 676 3.72 9.49 24.23
CA GLY A 676 2.78 10.20 23.37
C GLY A 676 2.92 11.71 23.53
N ALA A 677 2.47 12.44 22.50
CA ALA A 677 2.52 13.90 22.52
C ALA A 677 1.41 14.52 23.37
N SER A 678 0.23 13.93 23.35
CA SER A 678 -1.00 14.46 23.93
C SER A 678 -1.70 13.39 24.79
N VAL A 679 -0.95 12.71 25.65
CA VAL A 679 -1.49 11.61 26.46
C VAL A 679 -2.44 12.14 27.54
N LEU A 680 -2.17 13.32 28.10
CA LEU A 680 -2.89 13.85 29.26
C LEU A 680 -3.37 15.27 29.10
N THR A 681 -4.55 15.53 29.63
CA THR A 681 -4.94 16.86 30.11
C THR A 681 -5.03 16.79 31.66
N PRO A 682 -4.88 17.92 32.37
CA PRO A 682 -4.91 17.94 33.85
C PRO A 682 -6.16 17.29 34.46
N LYS A 683 -7.26 17.27 33.73
CA LYS A 683 -8.56 16.70 34.16
C LYS A 683 -8.78 15.23 33.76
N THR A 684 -7.89 14.63 32.96
CA THR A 684 -8.12 13.30 32.35
C THR A 684 -7.11 12.23 32.77
N ARG A 685 -6.24 12.50 33.75
CA ARG A 685 -5.20 11.58 34.19
C ARG A 685 -5.75 10.18 34.56
N SER A 686 -6.72 10.15 35.43
CA SER A 686 -7.31 8.87 35.89
C SER A 686 -8.02 8.14 34.74
N TYR A 687 -8.67 8.87 33.83
CA TYR A 687 -9.32 8.30 32.66
C TYR A 687 -8.29 7.62 31.74
N VAL A 688 -7.22 8.31 31.38
CA VAL A 688 -6.20 7.77 30.46
C VAL A 688 -5.47 6.57 31.07
N LEU A 689 -5.08 6.63 32.34
CA LEU A 689 -4.47 5.49 33.03
C LEU A 689 -5.42 4.28 33.04
N ASN A 690 -6.70 4.51 33.30
CA ASN A 690 -7.70 3.45 33.24
C ASN A 690 -7.90 2.88 31.84
N GLN A 691 -7.96 3.73 30.81
CA GLN A 691 -8.12 3.28 29.41
C GLN A 691 -6.88 2.53 28.88
N LEU A 692 -5.70 2.87 29.38
CA LEU A 692 -4.44 2.18 29.05
C LEU A 692 -4.15 1.00 29.99
N ASP A 693 -5.06 0.61 30.87
CA ASP A 693 -4.86 -0.49 31.87
C ASP A 693 -3.59 -0.31 32.70
N LEU A 694 -3.28 0.93 33.09
CA LEU A 694 -2.10 1.25 33.89
C LEU A 694 -2.47 1.50 35.34
N PRO A 695 -1.54 1.27 36.30
CA PRO A 695 -1.75 1.55 37.71
C PRO A 695 -2.16 3.02 37.94
N ALA A 696 -3.16 3.24 38.81
CA ALA A 696 -3.71 4.57 39.07
C ALA A 696 -2.70 5.56 39.67
N ASP A 697 -1.71 5.04 40.41
CA ASP A 697 -0.62 5.75 41.05
C ASP A 697 0.63 5.92 40.19
N LEU A 698 0.63 5.41 38.94
CA LEU A 698 1.77 5.45 38.03
C LEU A 698 2.24 6.90 37.84
N LYS A 699 3.52 7.16 38.08
CA LYS A 699 4.14 8.44 37.82
C LYS A 699 4.15 8.71 36.31
N ILE A 700 3.76 9.93 35.93
CA ILE A 700 3.78 10.36 34.55
C ILE A 700 4.89 11.39 34.39
N HIS A 701 5.81 11.09 33.46
CA HIS A 701 6.92 11.98 33.14
C HIS A 701 6.47 12.98 32.08
N THR A 702 6.74 14.28 32.32
CA THR A 702 6.38 15.35 31.40
C THR A 702 7.62 16.14 30.99
N TYR A 703 7.70 16.44 29.70
CA TYR A 703 8.82 17.15 29.10
C TYR A 703 8.36 18.46 28.48
N LYS A 704 9.22 19.46 28.50
CA LYS A 704 8.87 20.80 27.99
C LYS A 704 9.03 20.86 26.47
N SER A 705 8.13 21.59 25.82
CA SER A 705 8.29 21.91 24.39
C SER A 705 9.39 22.94 24.20
N GLN A 706 10.13 22.81 23.10
CA GLN A 706 11.11 23.83 22.69
C GLN A 706 10.41 25.07 22.08
N PHE A 707 9.17 24.89 21.62
CA PHE A 707 8.41 25.93 20.95
C PHE A 707 7.69 26.84 21.93
N ASN A 708 7.80 28.15 21.73
CA ASN A 708 6.98 29.13 22.45
C ASN A 708 5.67 29.36 21.69
N TYR A 709 4.72 28.49 21.89
CA TYR A 709 3.42 28.53 21.18
C TYR A 709 2.69 29.87 21.36
N ARG A 710 2.87 30.57 22.50
CA ARG A 710 2.25 31.90 22.71
C ARG A 710 2.77 32.98 21.76
N LYS A 711 4.02 32.80 21.27
CA LYS A 711 4.63 33.73 20.32
C LYS A 711 4.48 33.28 18.87
N GLN A 712 4.40 31.97 18.64
CA GLN A 712 4.46 31.37 17.32
C GLN A 712 3.07 31.03 16.74
N ALA A 713 2.04 30.89 17.60
CA ALA A 713 0.72 30.46 17.18
C ALA A 713 -0.39 31.34 17.79
N GLN A 714 -1.42 31.62 17.01
CA GLN A 714 -2.65 32.23 17.45
C GLN A 714 -3.83 31.29 17.15
N VAL A 715 -4.64 31.06 18.16
CA VAL A 715 -5.86 30.25 18.03
C VAL A 715 -7.07 31.17 17.95
N LEU A 716 -7.81 31.11 16.84
CA LEU A 716 -9.05 31.83 16.63
C LEU A 716 -10.21 30.82 16.65
N VAL A 717 -11.30 31.18 17.30
CA VAL A 717 -12.52 30.34 17.41
C VAL A 717 -13.71 31.13 16.89
N ALA A 718 -14.35 30.63 15.83
CA ALA A 718 -15.61 31.19 15.33
C ALA A 718 -16.72 30.91 16.36
N ARG A 719 -17.46 31.96 16.72
CA ARG A 719 -18.57 31.86 17.69
C ARG A 719 -19.94 31.78 17.04
N ASP A 720 -20.02 32.14 15.77
CA ASP A 720 -21.20 32.25 14.93
C ASP A 720 -21.35 31.08 13.93
N ALA A 721 -20.48 30.08 14.01
CA ALA A 721 -20.55 28.93 13.14
C ALA A 721 -21.83 28.11 13.41
N PRO A 722 -22.56 27.68 12.36
CA PRO A 722 -23.66 26.74 12.50
C PRO A 722 -23.16 25.43 13.13
N THR A 723 -24.03 24.66 13.76
CA THR A 723 -23.69 23.33 14.26
C THR A 723 -23.48 22.35 13.10
N VAL A 724 -22.65 21.31 13.33
CA VAL A 724 -22.25 20.32 12.30
C VAL A 724 -23.44 19.63 11.62
N ASP A 725 -24.57 19.51 12.35
CA ASP A 725 -25.80 18.85 11.89
C ASP A 725 -26.68 19.74 11.02
N GLN A 726 -26.39 21.03 10.93
CA GLN A 726 -27.17 21.97 10.11
C GLN A 726 -26.77 21.93 8.64
N LEU A 727 -27.74 22.07 7.74
CA LEU A 727 -27.50 22.04 6.30
C LEU A 727 -26.56 23.14 5.82
N GLU A 728 -26.61 24.29 6.48
CA GLU A 728 -25.83 25.50 6.19
C GLU A 728 -24.36 25.36 6.59
N TYR A 729 -24.01 24.39 7.43
CA TYR A 729 -22.63 24.22 7.94
C TYR A 729 -21.59 24.10 6.83
N SER A 730 -21.88 23.30 5.81
CA SER A 730 -20.93 23.12 4.69
C SER A 730 -20.78 24.39 3.85
N GLN A 731 -21.87 25.15 3.64
CA GLN A 731 -21.81 26.42 2.92
C GLN A 731 -21.03 27.47 3.70
N TYR A 732 -21.27 27.55 5.02
CA TYR A 732 -20.51 28.41 5.92
C TYR A 732 -19.00 28.10 5.84
N LEU A 733 -18.61 26.81 5.87
CA LEU A 733 -17.21 26.42 5.75
C LEU A 733 -16.60 26.82 4.40
N VAL A 734 -17.30 26.60 3.29
CA VAL A 734 -16.83 26.97 1.94
C VAL A 734 -16.59 28.48 1.86
N GLN A 735 -17.52 29.28 2.35
CA GLN A 735 -17.39 30.74 2.36
C GLN A 735 -16.25 31.22 3.26
N THR A 736 -16.18 30.67 4.49
CA THR A 736 -15.14 31.02 5.47
C THR A 736 -13.74 30.67 4.95
N ILE A 737 -13.56 29.48 4.40
CA ILE A 737 -12.28 29.07 3.81
C ILE A 737 -11.93 29.99 2.66
N ASN A 738 -12.87 30.23 1.73
CA ASN A 738 -12.62 31.11 0.60
C ASN A 738 -12.24 32.53 1.03
N GLN A 739 -12.89 33.08 2.04
CA GLN A 739 -12.58 34.40 2.59
C GLN A 739 -11.18 34.40 3.20
N ILE A 740 -10.87 33.47 4.11
CA ILE A 740 -9.56 33.38 4.79
C ILE A 740 -8.42 33.32 3.77
N VAL A 741 -8.53 32.43 2.79
CA VAL A 741 -7.45 32.19 1.82
C VAL A 741 -7.35 33.32 0.78
N THR A 742 -8.41 34.07 0.55
CA THR A 742 -8.40 35.23 -0.34
C THR A 742 -7.77 36.44 0.33
N GLU A 743 -8.12 36.70 1.59
CA GLU A 743 -7.57 37.83 2.36
C GLU A 743 -6.12 37.58 2.83
N SER A 744 -5.77 36.31 3.09
CA SER A 744 -4.43 35.93 3.51
C SER A 744 -3.91 34.79 2.62
N PRO A 745 -3.27 35.13 1.48
CA PRO A 745 -2.79 34.13 0.51
C PRO A 745 -1.54 33.42 1.04
N ARG A 746 -1.75 32.52 2.01
CA ARG A 746 -0.72 31.67 2.59
C ARG A 746 -1.01 30.21 2.33
N GLN A 747 -0.01 29.38 2.45
CA GLN A 747 -0.18 27.94 2.46
C GLN A 747 -1.12 27.55 3.60
N THR A 748 -2.23 26.88 3.27
CA THR A 748 -3.33 26.64 4.20
C THR A 748 -3.69 25.16 4.25
N MET A 749 -3.68 24.57 5.45
CA MET A 749 -4.17 23.21 5.67
C MET A 749 -5.52 23.26 6.39
N VAL A 750 -6.52 22.58 5.84
CA VAL A 750 -7.85 22.46 6.42
C VAL A 750 -8.12 20.99 6.74
N LEU A 751 -8.35 20.69 8.01
CA LEU A 751 -8.53 19.34 8.51
C LEU A 751 -10.00 19.06 8.85
N PHE A 752 -10.50 17.94 8.33
CA PHE A 752 -11.88 17.49 8.50
C PHE A 752 -11.94 16.11 9.16
N ASN A 753 -13.07 15.78 9.78
CA ASN A 753 -13.29 14.48 10.41
C ASN A 753 -13.73 13.38 9.42
N SER A 754 -14.05 13.72 8.17
CA SER A 754 -14.47 12.74 7.15
C SER A 754 -14.03 13.11 5.75
N LEU A 755 -13.76 12.10 4.90
CA LEU A 755 -13.49 12.28 3.47
C LEU A 755 -14.71 12.81 2.70
N GLU A 756 -15.91 12.53 3.18
CA GLU A 756 -17.15 13.05 2.60
C GLU A 756 -17.19 14.59 2.73
N MET A 757 -16.82 15.13 3.90
CA MET A 757 -16.73 16.57 4.09
C MET A 757 -15.63 17.19 3.23
N VAL A 758 -14.47 16.53 3.10
CA VAL A 758 -13.41 16.97 2.17
C VAL A 758 -13.94 17.11 0.75
N ALA A 759 -14.66 16.08 0.26
CA ALA A 759 -15.23 16.10 -1.09
C ALA A 759 -16.27 17.21 -1.28
N LYS A 760 -17.16 17.39 -0.31
CA LYS A 760 -18.21 18.39 -0.33
C LYS A 760 -17.65 19.82 -0.34
N ILE A 761 -16.65 20.07 0.50
CA ILE A 761 -15.99 21.38 0.56
C ILE A 761 -15.18 21.64 -0.70
N TYR A 762 -14.45 20.66 -1.21
CA TYR A 762 -13.71 20.77 -2.47
C TYR A 762 -14.63 21.19 -3.62
N GLN A 763 -15.78 20.52 -3.76
CA GLN A 763 -16.76 20.85 -4.77
C GLN A 763 -17.28 22.30 -4.63
N GLY A 764 -17.59 22.74 -3.42
CA GLY A 764 -18.03 24.12 -3.17
C GLY A 764 -16.95 25.16 -3.52
N LEU A 765 -15.65 24.85 -3.29
CA LEU A 765 -14.55 25.73 -3.68
C LEU A 765 -14.32 25.74 -5.21
N VAL A 766 -14.58 24.63 -5.89
CA VAL A 766 -14.59 24.56 -7.37
C VAL A 766 -15.71 25.46 -7.92
N GLU A 767 -16.92 25.39 -7.38
CA GLU A 767 -18.05 26.20 -7.79
C GLU A 767 -17.80 27.73 -7.59
N LEU A 768 -17.04 28.09 -6.57
CA LEU A 768 -16.57 29.47 -6.35
C LEU A 768 -15.40 29.89 -7.26
N GLY A 769 -14.90 28.99 -8.10
CA GLY A 769 -13.78 29.24 -9.02
C GLY A 769 -12.42 29.39 -8.33
N LEU A 770 -12.27 28.96 -7.08
CA LEU A 770 -11.01 29.07 -6.33
C LEU A 770 -9.92 28.17 -6.91
N THR A 771 -10.28 27.00 -7.42
CA THR A 771 -9.35 26.04 -8.03
C THR A 771 -8.69 26.53 -9.32
N ALA A 772 -9.29 27.52 -10.00
CA ALA A 772 -8.70 28.18 -11.16
C ALA A 772 -7.63 29.23 -10.76
N LYS A 773 -7.67 29.69 -9.51
CA LYS A 773 -6.76 30.74 -9.00
C LYS A 773 -5.64 30.18 -8.14
N ARG A 774 -5.85 29.05 -7.45
CA ARG A 774 -4.94 28.46 -6.48
C ARG A 774 -4.92 26.95 -6.60
N ASP A 775 -3.79 26.32 -6.23
CA ASP A 775 -3.69 24.85 -6.18
C ASP A 775 -4.43 24.32 -4.94
N VAL A 776 -5.63 23.75 -5.15
CA VAL A 776 -6.45 23.16 -4.08
C VAL A 776 -6.28 21.64 -4.14
N LEU A 777 -5.60 21.10 -3.14
CA LEU A 777 -5.30 19.69 -2.98
C LEU A 777 -6.35 19.06 -2.04
N ALA A 778 -7.07 18.04 -2.51
CA ALA A 778 -8.08 17.37 -1.70
C ALA A 778 -7.78 15.86 -1.59
N GLN A 779 -7.75 15.34 -0.38
CA GLN A 779 -7.52 13.94 -0.09
C GLN A 779 -8.66 13.08 -0.67
N GLY A 780 -8.28 12.00 -1.38
CA GLY A 780 -9.24 11.12 -2.05
C GLY A 780 -9.67 11.59 -3.44
N ILE A 781 -9.39 12.86 -3.82
CA ILE A 781 -9.72 13.43 -5.13
C ILE A 781 -8.45 13.65 -5.96
N ASN A 782 -7.48 14.39 -5.44
CA ASN A 782 -6.25 14.76 -6.18
C ASN A 782 -5.08 13.79 -5.94
N GLY A 783 -5.28 12.77 -5.14
CA GLY A 783 -4.29 11.72 -4.90
C GLY A 783 -4.24 11.17 -3.49
N GLY A 784 -3.34 10.19 -3.27
CA GLY A 784 -3.09 9.60 -1.96
C GLY A 784 -2.25 10.50 -1.05
N VAL A 785 -2.19 10.14 0.24
CA VAL A 785 -1.55 10.94 1.31
C VAL A 785 -0.12 11.37 0.97
N ASN A 786 0.73 10.45 0.54
CA ASN A 786 2.14 10.75 0.24
C ASN A 786 2.31 11.71 -0.95
N LYS A 787 1.46 11.58 -1.97
CA LYS A 787 1.45 12.49 -3.13
C LYS A 787 1.03 13.90 -2.72
N LEU A 788 0.00 14.00 -1.89
CA LEU A 788 -0.50 15.29 -1.40
C LEU A 788 0.50 15.98 -0.48
N LYS A 789 1.15 15.24 0.43
CA LYS A 789 2.23 15.75 1.27
C LYS A 789 3.35 16.38 0.44
N LYS A 790 3.84 15.65 -0.58
CA LYS A 790 4.88 16.15 -1.49
C LYS A 790 4.44 17.41 -2.25
N ARG A 791 3.24 17.39 -2.84
CA ARG A 791 2.73 18.54 -3.59
C ARG A 791 2.55 19.77 -2.71
N PHE A 792 2.03 19.57 -1.51
CA PHE A 792 1.84 20.64 -0.55
C PHE A 792 3.17 21.21 -0.07
N ALA A 793 4.14 20.37 0.32
CA ALA A 793 5.46 20.80 0.77
C ALA A 793 6.29 21.51 -0.33
N LEU A 794 6.18 21.04 -1.58
CA LEU A 794 6.95 21.58 -2.72
C LEU A 794 6.20 22.65 -3.53
N SER A 795 5.10 23.19 -2.98
CA SER A 795 4.33 24.24 -3.66
C SER A 795 5.17 25.49 -3.88
N GLN A 796 5.47 25.80 -5.13
CA GLN A 796 6.29 26.96 -5.51
C GLN A 796 5.63 28.31 -5.20
N THR A 797 4.30 28.33 -5.19
CA THR A 797 3.51 29.56 -4.97
C THR A 797 3.29 29.89 -3.50
N LYS A 798 3.67 28.97 -2.58
CA LYS A 798 3.47 29.09 -1.12
C LYS A 798 2.03 29.52 -0.71
N ASP A 799 1.04 29.27 -1.58
CA ASP A 799 -0.37 29.63 -1.39
C ASP A 799 -1.32 28.47 -1.61
N SER A 800 -0.81 27.24 -1.75
CA SER A 800 -1.61 26.04 -1.94
C SER A 800 -2.51 25.75 -0.73
N ILE A 801 -3.66 25.12 -1.00
CA ILE A 801 -4.65 24.75 0.01
C ILE A 801 -4.71 23.22 0.05
N LEU A 802 -4.59 22.63 1.24
CA LEU A 802 -4.73 21.20 1.46
C LEU A 802 -5.98 20.91 2.28
N LEU A 803 -6.94 20.20 1.68
CA LEU A 803 -8.14 19.69 2.36
C LEU A 803 -7.91 18.22 2.71
N ALA A 804 -7.88 17.88 3.98
CA ALA A 804 -7.45 16.55 4.43
C ALA A 804 -8.17 16.06 5.69
N THR A 805 -7.99 14.80 6.04
CA THR A 805 -8.55 14.16 7.24
C THR A 805 -7.60 13.09 7.78
N GLY A 806 -7.88 12.57 8.98
CA GLY A 806 -7.22 11.39 9.57
C GLY A 806 -5.70 11.48 9.59
N SER A 807 -5.06 10.86 8.61
CA SER A 807 -3.59 10.76 8.48
C SER A 807 -2.85 12.10 8.35
N PHE A 808 -3.55 13.23 8.26
CA PHE A 808 -2.96 14.57 8.26
C PHE A 808 -3.09 15.29 9.60
N PHE A 809 -3.79 14.72 10.59
CA PHE A 809 -3.86 15.29 11.93
C PHE A 809 -2.56 15.12 12.72
N GLU A 810 -1.78 14.08 12.40
CA GLU A 810 -0.55 13.74 13.13
C GLU A 810 0.56 13.32 12.16
N GLY A 811 1.82 13.52 12.57
CA GLY A 811 2.98 13.00 11.85
C GLY A 811 3.26 13.65 10.50
N ILE A 812 2.88 14.89 10.29
CA ILE A 812 3.33 15.68 9.14
C ILE A 812 4.52 16.51 9.58
N ASP A 813 5.65 16.18 9.01
CA ASP A 813 6.82 17.03 9.01
C ASP A 813 6.87 17.72 7.64
N LEU A 814 6.74 19.04 7.65
CA LEU A 814 6.93 19.87 6.47
C LEU A 814 8.34 20.42 6.54
N PRO A 815 9.12 20.33 5.46
CA PRO A 815 10.47 20.88 5.46
C PRO A 815 10.42 22.36 5.86
N GLU A 816 11.32 22.74 6.76
CA GLU A 816 11.54 24.13 7.11
C GLU A 816 11.84 24.93 5.83
N GLU A 817 11.45 26.19 5.80
CA GLU A 817 11.75 27.09 4.69
C GLU A 817 13.26 27.04 4.39
N ILE A 818 13.59 26.56 3.23
CA ILE A 818 14.91 26.83 2.66
C ILE A 818 14.82 28.28 2.21
N ASP A 819 15.51 29.17 2.94
CA ASP A 819 15.71 30.57 2.56
C ASP A 819 16.31 30.68 1.15
#